data_c37802d72f43745f9dcc2bc61f42c841
#
_entry.id   c37802d72f43745f9dcc2bc61f42c841
#
_cell.length_a   1.000
_cell.length_b   1.000
_cell.length_c   1.000
_cell.angle_alpha   90.00
_cell.angle_beta   90.00
_cell.angle_gamma   90.00
#
_symmetry.space_group_name_H-M   'P 1'
#
loop_
_entity.id
_entity.type
_entity.pdbx_description
1 polymer ?
#
loop_
_entity_poly.entity_id
_entity_poly.type
_entity_poly.pdbx_seq_one_letter_code
_entity_poly.pdbx_strand_id
1 'polypeptide(L)'
;MNFFAKLLAVLACTAFALVACSSAPVKKTDSAAPATPAVAAPAADAPQEYKGDLDTAHAAFIAAMDMELRGLDRESDSLWILAWQYDPQNRYLAFKVAQKLLAHGADSLAVGVAVKANSLKGEVTASQLETMARVYLVAGIADSARKYFVAALDSSKNQDMKLLYDYSLFLEAVQDKEELVRVYDRLLPQANYIQSLFNRQVKLLAELGRDSAVVELFMNAYDATGDREYLAKGMHALVLQKRFVEARAIADTITGSTESDAMMIELALLTFVDGPRESVLKFLKKKYYDDGVRVPELIYHLGLNEYMLGETDSAKVHLDSAHLKLVRDPSYGAQACRTLSAIAFSRGQNKEGVRYAEQADSLLQGEGKVFLALALGTAKEYDKAYALLDSMLGVWSKWTPLEAVVDSAQLNKLMAAAKVKYRRFQRAYADVLMLQARDLEGKTVFTDFFKNLTAGKPKESLKDSLNRAAAREARTKAHLFWESILAEEPDDAALRFTMARNLERLGRIDEMFAMFEAILKSPQLQKLDYPEVANYYGYTLINLNRNKAEVEYGYSLVLKALDAIKGDKPDAIIDSKAWGLYRLGRFQEALEVILQVNPEKFKDDDEYLEHLAAIQDAAGKKTEAAETYRRLLKLRPKHPAALEFLKGKK
;
A
#
# COMPACT_ATOMS: atom_id res chain seq x y z
N MET A 1 -10.06 -0.59 -2.98
CA MET A 1 -9.59 -0.79 -1.60
C MET A 1 -8.40 -1.75 -1.45
N ASN A 2 -8.24 -2.78 -2.27
CA ASN A 2 -7.09 -3.72 -2.14
C ASN A 2 -5.74 -3.22 -2.71
N PHE A 3 -5.72 -2.15 -3.47
CA PHE A 3 -4.50 -1.55 -4.03
C PHE A 3 -3.71 -0.78 -2.97
N PHE A 4 -4.41 -0.01 -2.11
CA PHE A 4 -3.80 0.71 -0.98
C PHE A 4 -3.16 -0.23 0.06
N ALA A 5 -3.78 -1.37 0.33
CA ALA A 5 -3.23 -2.36 1.26
C ALA A 5 -1.94 -3.02 0.74
N LYS A 6 -1.78 -3.17 -0.58
CA LYS A 6 -0.57 -3.73 -1.18
C LYS A 6 0.57 -2.72 -1.30
N LEU A 7 0.26 -1.45 -1.57
CA LEU A 7 1.27 -0.37 -1.57
C LEU A 7 1.80 -0.14 -0.15
N LEU A 8 0.92 -0.17 0.86
CA LEU A 8 1.32 -0.17 2.28
C LEU A 8 2.16 -1.40 2.68
N ALA A 9 1.87 -2.57 2.10
CA ALA A 9 2.65 -3.79 2.36
C ALA A 9 4.06 -3.73 1.74
N VAL A 10 4.22 -3.14 0.56
CA VAL A 10 5.54 -2.93 -0.08
C VAL A 10 6.33 -1.87 0.69
N LEU A 11 5.68 -0.79 1.13
CA LEU A 11 6.29 0.24 1.98
C LEU A 11 6.63 -0.29 3.39
N ALA A 12 5.80 -1.18 3.95
CA ALA A 12 6.08 -1.85 5.22
C ALA A 12 7.24 -2.86 5.12
N CYS A 13 7.42 -3.54 3.98
CA CYS A 13 8.56 -4.44 3.79
C CYS A 13 9.90 -3.72 3.73
N THR A 14 9.97 -2.49 3.21
CA THR A 14 11.20 -1.68 3.25
C THR A 14 11.47 -1.10 4.64
N ALA A 15 10.43 -0.79 5.42
CA ALA A 15 10.58 -0.38 6.83
C ALA A 15 10.90 -1.58 7.75
N PHE A 16 10.41 -2.78 7.46
CA PHE A 16 10.67 -3.99 8.25
C PHE A 16 12.06 -4.58 8.03
N ALA A 17 12.70 -4.36 6.90
CA ALA A 17 14.08 -4.78 6.68
C ALA A 17 15.10 -3.99 7.54
N LEU A 18 14.69 -2.83 8.10
CA LEU A 18 15.50 -2.02 9.03
C LEU A 18 15.25 -2.37 10.51
N VAL A 19 14.22 -3.16 10.85
CA VAL A 19 13.85 -3.47 12.25
C VAL A 19 14.15 -4.93 12.64
N ALA A 20 14.50 -5.81 11.70
CA ALA A 20 14.64 -7.24 11.94
C ALA A 20 16.03 -7.70 12.45
N CYS A 21 16.86 -6.80 12.97
CA CYS A 21 18.12 -7.15 13.64
C CYS A 21 18.23 -6.53 15.03
N SER A 22 17.36 -6.86 15.96
CA SER A 22 17.69 -6.94 17.40
C SER A 22 16.44 -7.27 18.21
N SER A 23 16.38 -8.45 18.75
CA SER A 23 15.85 -8.71 20.08
C SER A 23 16.03 -10.18 20.44
N ALA A 24 17.16 -10.47 21.08
CA ALA A 24 17.24 -11.58 22.02
C ALA A 24 17.24 -10.97 23.44
N PRO A 25 16.41 -11.45 24.36
CA PRO A 25 16.38 -10.91 25.70
C PRO A 25 17.59 -11.39 26.49
N VAL A 26 18.46 -10.47 26.86
CA VAL A 26 19.50 -10.72 27.86
C VAL A 26 18.84 -10.74 29.24
N LYS A 27 18.90 -11.88 29.91
CA LYS A 27 18.54 -12.03 31.32
C LYS A 27 19.38 -11.08 32.17
N LYS A 28 18.72 -10.20 32.93
CA LYS A 28 19.36 -9.49 34.04
C LYS A 28 19.78 -10.51 35.10
N THR A 29 21.07 -10.68 35.28
CA THR A 29 21.64 -11.23 36.50
C THR A 29 22.16 -10.04 37.31
N ASP A 30 21.53 -9.82 38.45
CA ASP A 30 22.06 -8.92 39.46
C ASP A 30 23.40 -9.53 39.95
N SER A 31 24.50 -8.87 39.60
CA SER A 31 25.78 -9.07 40.27
C SER A 31 26.34 -7.72 40.65
N ALA A 32 26.53 -7.56 41.94
CA ALA A 32 27.15 -6.40 42.56
C ALA A 32 28.47 -6.08 41.89
N ALA A 33 28.66 -4.80 41.58
CA ALA A 33 29.90 -4.27 41.05
C ALA A 33 31.04 -4.54 42.05
N PRO A 34 32.15 -5.12 41.60
CA PRO A 34 33.35 -5.14 42.43
C PRO A 34 33.92 -3.72 42.51
N ALA A 35 34.21 -3.29 43.73
CA ALA A 35 34.86 -2.01 44.00
C ALA A 35 36.14 -1.90 43.17
N THR A 36 36.26 -0.82 42.42
CA THR A 36 37.45 -0.42 41.68
C THR A 36 38.60 -0.28 42.67
N PRO A 37 39.74 -0.95 42.47
CA PRO A 37 40.92 -0.65 43.24
C PRO A 37 41.39 0.77 42.88
N ALA A 38 41.44 1.63 43.85
CA ALA A 38 42.11 2.92 43.73
C ALA A 38 43.55 2.66 43.30
N VAL A 39 43.89 3.03 42.05
CA VAL A 39 45.29 3.06 41.61
C VAL A 39 45.94 4.17 42.41
N ALA A 40 46.67 3.79 43.45
CA ALA A 40 47.55 4.70 44.20
C ALA A 40 48.53 5.34 43.21
N ALA A 41 48.54 6.65 43.18
CA ALA A 41 49.55 7.39 42.42
C ALA A 41 50.92 6.92 42.90
N PRO A 42 51.86 6.57 42.01
CA PRO A 42 53.21 6.27 42.39
C PRO A 42 53.83 7.49 43.08
N ALA A 43 54.44 7.26 44.23
CA ALA A 43 55.17 8.29 44.93
C ALA A 43 56.17 8.95 43.99
N ALA A 44 56.16 10.28 43.98
CA ALA A 44 57.08 11.09 43.17
C ALA A 44 58.51 10.87 43.73
N ASP A 45 59.28 10.04 43.04
CA ASP A 45 60.71 10.04 43.19
C ASP A 45 61.27 11.37 42.71
N ALA A 46 62.22 11.92 43.47
CA ALA A 46 62.88 13.16 43.19
C ALA A 46 63.49 13.17 41.76
N PRO A 47 63.50 14.31 41.04
CA PRO A 47 63.95 14.35 39.65
C PRO A 47 65.44 13.97 39.59
N GLN A 48 65.73 12.76 39.11
CA GLN A 48 67.06 12.41 38.65
C GLN A 48 67.31 13.24 37.36
N GLU A 49 68.39 14.05 37.38
CA GLU A 49 68.95 14.68 36.18
C GLU A 49 69.39 13.58 35.20
N TYR A 50 68.53 13.29 34.25
CA TYR A 50 68.80 12.33 33.22
C TYR A 50 69.64 13.04 32.14
N LYS A 51 70.96 12.73 32.05
CA LYS A 51 71.80 13.13 30.91
C LYS A 51 71.50 12.16 29.78
N GLY A 52 70.44 12.44 28.98
CA GLY A 52 70.14 11.72 27.75
C GLY A 52 71.24 11.91 26.73
N ASP A 53 71.51 10.91 25.92
CA ASP A 53 72.34 11.05 24.72
C ASP A 53 71.48 11.63 23.58
N LEU A 54 71.45 12.96 23.50
CA LEU A 54 70.64 13.69 22.53
C LEU A 54 71.08 13.41 21.08
N ASP A 55 72.34 13.09 20.82
CA ASP A 55 72.83 12.78 19.47
C ASP A 55 72.26 11.44 19.01
N THR A 56 72.26 10.45 19.88
CA THR A 56 71.61 9.14 19.60
C THR A 56 70.10 9.29 19.48
N ALA A 57 69.44 10.10 20.30
CA ALA A 57 68.02 10.38 20.18
C ALA A 57 67.66 11.02 18.82
N HIS A 58 68.44 12.02 18.37
CA HIS A 58 68.25 12.66 17.06
C HIS A 58 68.49 11.69 15.90
N ALA A 59 69.53 10.87 15.97
CA ALA A 59 69.81 9.86 14.93
C ALA A 59 68.66 8.85 14.80
N ALA A 60 68.17 8.34 15.94
CA ALA A 60 67.04 7.43 15.98
C ALA A 60 65.74 8.10 15.48
N PHE A 61 65.49 9.35 15.83
CA PHE A 61 64.35 10.14 15.33
C PHE A 61 64.36 10.26 13.80
N ILE A 62 65.49 10.66 13.21
CA ILE A 62 65.63 10.80 11.75
C ILE A 62 65.44 9.46 11.05
N ALA A 63 66.05 8.40 11.61
CA ALA A 63 65.88 7.05 11.08
C ALA A 63 64.44 6.55 11.18
N ALA A 64 63.74 6.84 12.30
CA ALA A 64 62.33 6.51 12.48
C ALA A 64 61.43 7.16 11.42
N MET A 65 61.65 8.46 11.15
CA MET A 65 60.91 9.18 10.10
C MET A 65 61.21 8.63 8.70
N ASP A 66 62.46 8.30 8.38
CA ASP A 66 62.82 7.71 7.09
C ASP A 66 62.14 6.34 6.89
N MET A 67 62.14 5.50 7.92
CA MET A 67 61.45 4.21 7.88
C MET A 67 59.92 4.36 7.74
N GLU A 68 59.32 5.33 8.45
CA GLU A 68 57.89 5.62 8.34
C GLU A 68 57.52 6.10 6.91
N LEU A 69 58.32 6.96 6.29
CA LEU A 69 58.18 7.41 4.90
C LEU A 69 58.31 6.27 3.88
N ARG A 70 59.07 5.24 4.18
CA ARG A 70 59.24 4.03 3.34
C ARG A 70 58.17 2.96 3.60
N GLY A 71 57.25 3.19 4.56
CA GLY A 71 56.21 2.21 4.93
C GLY A 71 56.75 1.00 5.73
N LEU A 72 57.91 1.15 6.37
CA LEU A 72 58.54 0.17 7.23
C LEU A 72 58.13 0.41 8.69
N ASP A 73 56.82 0.17 8.97
CA ASP A 73 56.20 0.59 10.23
C ASP A 73 56.83 -0.05 11.47
N ARG A 74 57.16 -1.35 11.44
CA ARG A 74 57.74 -2.05 12.59
C ARG A 74 59.12 -1.53 12.96
N GLU A 75 59.97 -1.31 11.98
CA GLU A 75 61.32 -0.77 12.14
C GLU A 75 61.22 0.66 12.61
N SER A 76 60.33 1.47 12.05
CA SER A 76 60.04 2.84 12.48
C SER A 76 59.59 2.87 13.96
N ASP A 77 58.66 2.02 14.36
CA ASP A 77 58.16 2.00 15.74
C ASP A 77 59.25 1.69 16.78
N SER A 78 60.12 0.74 16.46
CA SER A 78 61.28 0.42 17.31
C SER A 78 62.23 1.65 17.46
N LEU A 79 62.45 2.39 16.39
CA LEU A 79 63.28 3.57 16.38
C LEU A 79 62.61 4.76 17.11
N TRP A 80 61.28 4.92 17.04
CA TRP A 80 60.56 5.90 17.86
C TRP A 80 60.71 5.62 19.35
N ILE A 81 60.62 4.37 19.78
CA ILE A 81 60.81 3.96 21.17
C ILE A 81 62.27 4.26 21.57
N LEU A 82 63.26 3.92 20.72
CA LEU A 82 64.65 4.16 20.99
C LEU A 82 64.94 5.68 21.14
N ALA A 83 64.47 6.52 20.25
CA ALA A 83 64.59 7.96 20.33
C ALA A 83 64.05 8.51 21.65
N TRP A 84 62.91 8.05 22.12
CA TRP A 84 62.34 8.45 23.39
C TRP A 84 63.11 7.90 24.59
N GLN A 85 63.69 6.71 24.53
CA GLN A 85 64.55 6.18 25.60
C GLN A 85 65.80 7.06 25.86
N TYR A 86 66.36 7.65 24.78
CA TYR A 86 67.52 8.51 24.87
C TYR A 86 67.15 10.00 25.12
N ASP A 87 65.91 10.43 24.88
CA ASP A 87 65.38 11.74 25.24
C ASP A 87 64.00 11.64 25.93
N PRO A 88 63.95 11.13 27.17
CA PRO A 88 62.65 10.83 27.84
C PRO A 88 61.91 12.09 28.34
N GLN A 89 62.54 13.28 28.26
CA GLN A 89 61.92 14.55 28.58
C GLN A 89 61.28 15.21 27.34
N ASN A 90 61.46 14.65 26.18
CA ASN A 90 60.87 15.15 24.94
C ASN A 90 59.41 14.77 24.84
N ARG A 91 58.56 15.76 25.02
CA ARG A 91 57.11 15.59 24.97
C ARG A 91 56.61 15.03 23.65
N TYR A 92 57.17 15.49 22.52
CA TYR A 92 56.78 15.03 21.20
C TYR A 92 57.06 13.54 21.02
N LEU A 93 58.25 13.09 21.36
CA LEU A 93 58.65 11.69 21.27
C LEU A 93 57.77 10.81 22.16
N ALA A 94 57.51 11.26 23.39
CA ALA A 94 56.63 10.52 24.32
C ALA A 94 55.20 10.32 23.74
N PHE A 95 54.60 11.38 23.17
CA PHE A 95 53.27 11.25 22.53
C PHE A 95 53.30 10.37 21.27
N LYS A 96 54.37 10.50 20.45
CA LYS A 96 54.54 9.64 19.26
C LYS A 96 54.63 8.16 19.65
N VAL A 97 55.37 7.81 20.69
CA VAL A 97 55.45 6.45 21.22
C VAL A 97 54.11 6.00 21.78
N ALA A 98 53.40 6.86 22.52
CA ALA A 98 52.04 6.53 22.99
C ALA A 98 51.08 6.21 21.83
N GLN A 99 51.12 6.97 20.74
CA GLN A 99 50.32 6.71 19.52
C GLN A 99 50.66 5.36 18.90
N LYS A 100 51.95 5.03 18.79
CA LYS A 100 52.40 3.75 18.23
C LYS A 100 51.96 2.57 19.12
N LEU A 101 52.09 2.71 20.44
CA LEU A 101 51.62 1.69 21.40
C LEU A 101 50.11 1.46 21.30
N LEU A 102 49.31 2.53 21.16
CA LEU A 102 47.86 2.38 20.92
C LEU A 102 47.57 1.65 19.62
N ALA A 103 48.29 1.95 18.55
CA ALA A 103 48.10 1.30 17.25
C ALA A 103 48.41 -0.22 17.31
N HIS A 104 49.29 -0.65 18.22
CA HIS A 104 49.62 -2.05 18.45
C HIS A 104 48.82 -2.73 19.56
N GLY A 105 47.82 -2.04 20.14
CA GLY A 105 47.00 -2.59 21.23
C GLY A 105 47.77 -2.78 22.56
N ALA A 106 48.90 -2.09 22.74
CA ALA A 106 49.65 -2.07 23.98
C ALA A 106 49.10 -1.03 24.96
N ASP A 107 47.81 -1.11 25.24
CA ASP A 107 46.99 -0.08 25.87
C ASP A 107 47.53 0.41 27.22
N SER A 108 47.88 -0.51 28.13
CA SER A 108 48.39 -0.18 29.46
C SER A 108 49.71 0.62 29.39
N LEU A 109 50.59 0.28 28.46
CA LEU A 109 51.83 1.01 28.23
C LEU A 109 51.59 2.37 27.62
N ALA A 110 50.70 2.45 26.66
CA ALA A 110 50.30 3.70 26.00
C ALA A 110 49.74 4.70 27.03
N VAL A 111 48.89 4.26 27.94
CA VAL A 111 48.35 5.08 29.06
C VAL A 111 49.49 5.65 29.91
N GLY A 112 50.40 4.79 30.36
CA GLY A 112 51.53 5.22 31.18
C GLY A 112 52.42 6.28 30.51
N VAL A 113 52.77 6.03 29.24
CA VAL A 113 53.60 6.94 28.43
C VAL A 113 52.90 8.28 28.16
N ALA A 114 51.64 8.25 27.80
CA ALA A 114 50.88 9.47 27.47
C ALA A 114 50.61 10.34 28.70
N VAL A 115 50.32 9.76 29.87
CA VAL A 115 50.14 10.48 31.13
C VAL A 115 51.46 11.16 31.51
N LYS A 116 52.58 10.46 31.39
CA LYS A 116 53.93 11.05 31.58
C LYS A 116 54.20 12.18 30.59
N ALA A 117 53.92 11.97 29.29
CA ALA A 117 54.08 12.97 28.25
C ALA A 117 53.29 14.26 28.54
N ASN A 118 52.05 14.08 29.06
CA ASN A 118 51.21 15.24 29.39
C ASN A 118 51.71 16.06 30.60
N SER A 119 52.53 15.48 31.46
CA SER A 119 53.16 16.18 32.57
C SER A 119 54.41 16.97 32.16
N LEU A 120 54.97 16.75 30.97
CA LEU A 120 56.14 17.44 30.46
C LEU A 120 55.81 18.87 29.99
N LYS A 121 56.78 19.80 30.09
CA LYS A 121 56.64 21.20 29.65
C LYS A 121 56.53 21.26 28.12
N GLY A 122 55.75 22.21 27.61
CA GLY A 122 55.61 22.53 26.17
C GLY A 122 54.18 22.82 25.77
N GLU A 123 53.98 23.36 24.57
CA GLU A 123 52.64 23.57 24.00
C GLU A 123 51.97 22.26 23.66
N VAL A 124 50.65 22.23 23.80
CA VAL A 124 49.84 21.04 23.53
C VAL A 124 49.23 21.20 22.15
N THR A 125 49.54 20.27 21.26
CA THR A 125 48.93 20.23 19.91
C THR A 125 47.59 19.46 19.88
N ALA A 126 46.76 19.72 18.87
CA ALA A 126 45.51 18.98 18.66
C ALA A 126 45.72 17.45 18.61
N SER A 127 46.79 16.99 17.93
CA SER A 127 47.13 15.54 17.84
C SER A 127 47.54 14.96 19.19
N GLN A 128 48.19 15.73 20.06
CA GLN A 128 48.51 15.26 21.44
C GLN A 128 47.25 15.19 22.30
N LEU A 129 46.32 16.15 22.16
CA LEU A 129 45.00 16.09 22.83
C LEU A 129 44.19 14.91 22.34
N GLU A 130 44.16 14.61 21.03
CA GLU A 130 43.55 13.41 20.47
C GLU A 130 44.16 12.12 21.06
N THR A 131 45.47 12.06 21.17
CA THR A 131 46.15 10.91 21.79
C THR A 131 45.74 10.74 23.24
N MET A 132 45.62 11.81 24.01
CA MET A 132 45.11 11.76 25.39
C MET A 132 43.65 11.29 25.43
N ALA A 133 42.82 11.77 24.53
CA ALA A 133 41.41 11.32 24.44
C ALA A 133 41.32 9.82 24.22
N ARG A 134 42.08 9.29 23.26
CA ARG A 134 42.12 7.83 22.96
C ARG A 134 42.68 7.01 24.13
N VAL A 135 43.73 7.52 24.79
CA VAL A 135 44.31 6.87 25.98
C VAL A 135 43.29 6.76 27.10
N TYR A 136 42.54 7.82 27.40
CA TYR A 136 41.49 7.76 28.43
C TYR A 136 40.29 6.91 28.01
N LEU A 137 39.98 6.87 26.70
CA LEU A 137 38.97 5.97 26.19
C LEU A 137 39.34 4.49 26.46
N VAL A 138 40.55 4.09 26.12
CA VAL A 138 41.06 2.74 26.35
C VAL A 138 41.16 2.42 27.86
N ALA A 139 41.52 3.43 28.66
CA ALA A 139 41.50 3.27 30.12
C ALA A 139 40.11 3.20 30.76
N GLY A 140 39.02 3.33 29.94
CA GLY A 140 37.64 3.32 30.43
C GLY A 140 37.19 4.57 31.20
N ILE A 141 37.93 5.69 31.07
CA ILE A 141 37.68 6.96 31.79
C ILE A 141 36.99 7.94 30.85
N ALA A 142 35.69 7.74 30.65
CA ALA A 142 34.87 8.44 29.64
C ALA A 142 34.90 9.97 29.80
N ASP A 143 34.78 10.50 31.01
CA ASP A 143 34.78 11.97 31.26
C ASP A 143 36.07 12.63 30.83
N SER A 144 37.22 12.00 31.14
CA SER A 144 38.53 12.51 30.69
C SER A 144 38.68 12.38 29.18
N ALA A 145 38.26 11.26 28.58
CA ALA A 145 38.27 11.09 27.14
C ALA A 145 37.46 12.19 26.45
N ARG A 146 36.24 12.47 26.89
CA ARG A 146 35.39 13.56 26.41
C ARG A 146 36.09 14.92 26.50
N LYS A 147 36.63 15.24 27.66
CA LYS A 147 37.34 16.53 27.88
C LYS A 147 38.45 16.74 26.86
N TYR A 148 39.24 15.70 26.59
CA TYR A 148 40.36 15.80 25.65
C TYR A 148 39.89 15.77 24.18
N PHE A 149 38.84 15.07 23.83
CA PHE A 149 38.25 15.16 22.49
C PHE A 149 37.74 16.57 22.20
N VAL A 150 36.98 17.16 23.12
CA VAL A 150 36.48 18.54 22.98
C VAL A 150 37.64 19.52 22.86
N ALA A 151 38.66 19.43 23.71
CA ALA A 151 39.82 20.30 23.64
C ALA A 151 40.59 20.15 22.31
N ALA A 152 40.71 18.94 21.79
CA ALA A 152 41.33 18.68 20.49
C ALA A 152 40.53 19.30 19.34
N LEU A 153 39.21 19.16 19.37
CA LEU A 153 38.29 19.74 18.39
C LEU A 153 38.36 21.29 18.43
N ASP A 154 38.36 21.89 19.60
CA ASP A 154 38.50 23.35 19.77
C ASP A 154 39.84 23.85 19.21
N SER A 155 40.92 23.11 19.48
CA SER A 155 42.25 23.42 18.95
C SER A 155 42.33 23.33 17.42
N SER A 156 41.60 22.41 16.81
CA SER A 156 41.50 22.27 15.35
C SER A 156 40.39 23.13 14.72
N LYS A 157 39.78 24.04 15.49
CA LYS A 157 38.64 24.87 15.10
C LYS A 157 37.44 24.03 14.57
N ASN A 158 37.28 22.80 15.07
CA ASN A 158 36.25 21.86 14.69
C ASN A 158 36.22 21.49 13.19
N GLN A 159 37.36 21.57 12.51
CA GLN A 159 37.47 21.29 11.06
C GLN A 159 38.19 19.98 10.75
N ASP A 160 38.68 19.27 11.74
CA ASP A 160 39.34 17.97 11.54
C ASP A 160 38.28 16.86 11.41
N MET A 161 38.03 16.45 10.19
CA MET A 161 37.04 15.41 9.87
C MET A 161 37.37 14.07 10.55
N LYS A 162 38.65 13.68 10.63
CA LYS A 162 39.07 12.44 11.29
C LYS A 162 38.78 12.50 12.79
N LEU A 163 39.08 13.60 13.42
CA LEU A 163 38.84 13.81 14.84
C LEU A 163 37.35 13.85 15.17
N LEU A 164 36.53 14.48 14.32
CA LEU A 164 35.06 14.44 14.43
C LEU A 164 34.52 13.00 14.32
N TYR A 165 35.08 12.22 13.38
CA TYR A 165 34.70 10.83 13.22
C TYR A 165 35.06 9.98 14.44
N ASP A 166 36.31 10.11 14.96
CA ASP A 166 36.76 9.40 16.15
C ASP A 166 35.92 9.78 17.39
N TYR A 167 35.58 11.07 17.51
CA TYR A 167 34.69 11.54 18.56
C TYR A 167 33.27 10.97 18.43
N SER A 168 32.77 10.85 17.19
CA SER A 168 31.46 10.20 16.96
C SER A 168 31.44 8.74 17.44
N LEU A 169 32.50 7.98 17.18
CA LEU A 169 32.62 6.60 17.65
C LEU A 169 32.66 6.52 19.20
N PHE A 170 33.37 7.45 19.84
CA PHE A 170 33.37 7.57 21.30
C PHE A 170 31.95 7.85 21.83
N LEU A 171 31.22 8.80 21.24
CA LEU A 171 29.86 9.15 21.66
C LEU A 171 28.86 8.00 21.43
N GLU A 172 29.01 7.22 20.37
CA GLU A 172 28.26 5.98 20.17
C GLU A 172 28.52 4.97 21.32
N ALA A 173 29.78 4.80 21.71
CA ALA A 173 30.13 3.86 22.77
C ALA A 173 29.58 4.26 24.14
N VAL A 174 29.56 5.56 24.46
CA VAL A 174 29.00 6.09 25.72
C VAL A 174 27.51 6.40 25.65
N GLN A 175 26.86 6.15 24.52
CA GLN A 175 25.42 6.34 24.27
C GLN A 175 24.96 7.81 24.45
N ASP A 176 25.83 8.80 24.20
CA ASP A 176 25.47 10.21 24.22
C ASP A 176 24.88 10.64 22.88
N LYS A 177 23.60 10.33 22.70
CA LYS A 177 22.86 10.54 21.45
C LYS A 177 22.72 12.01 21.07
N GLU A 178 22.58 12.88 22.07
CA GLU A 178 22.36 14.32 21.83
C GLU A 178 23.61 15.01 21.26
N GLU A 179 24.77 14.74 21.85
CA GLU A 179 26.04 15.29 21.35
C GLU A 179 26.43 14.61 20.04
N LEU A 180 26.12 13.34 19.86
CA LEU A 180 26.37 12.61 18.63
C LEU A 180 25.65 13.25 17.42
N VAL A 181 24.40 13.71 17.58
CA VAL A 181 23.68 14.47 16.53
C VAL A 181 24.47 15.70 16.15
N ARG A 182 24.93 16.51 17.13
CA ARG A 182 25.69 17.73 16.86
C ARG A 182 27.01 17.45 16.15
N VAL A 183 27.67 16.35 16.46
CA VAL A 183 28.89 15.92 15.78
C VAL A 183 28.60 15.51 14.34
N TYR A 184 27.54 14.75 14.10
CA TYR A 184 27.15 14.39 12.74
C TYR A 184 26.73 15.59 11.89
N ASP A 185 26.05 16.60 12.47
CA ASP A 185 25.69 17.84 11.77
C ASP A 185 26.91 18.58 11.23
N ARG A 186 28.08 18.43 11.90
CA ARG A 186 29.36 19.02 11.46
C ARG A 186 30.14 18.09 10.53
N LEU A 187 30.08 16.80 10.76
CA LEU A 187 30.84 15.79 10.03
C LEU A 187 30.27 15.51 8.63
N LEU A 188 28.95 15.40 8.50
CA LEU A 188 28.31 15.02 7.24
C LEU A 188 28.57 15.99 6.07
N PRO A 189 28.47 17.32 6.24
CA PRO A 189 28.82 18.25 5.15
C PRO A 189 30.25 18.10 4.70
N GLN A 190 31.21 17.90 5.63
CA GLN A 190 32.63 17.71 5.32
C GLN A 190 32.89 16.37 4.61
N ALA A 191 32.11 15.34 4.94
CA ALA A 191 32.15 14.01 4.34
C ALA A 191 31.28 13.90 3.07
N ASN A 192 30.81 15.02 2.51
CA ASN A 192 29.91 15.06 1.35
C ASN A 192 28.73 14.09 1.48
N TYR A 193 28.10 14.04 2.65
CA TYR A 193 26.93 13.21 2.97
C TYR A 193 27.12 11.73 2.64
N ILE A 194 28.32 11.18 2.88
CA ILE A 194 28.61 9.75 2.64
C ILE A 194 27.52 8.85 3.26
N GLN A 195 27.01 7.93 2.46
CA GLN A 195 25.80 7.14 2.75
C GLN A 195 25.86 6.41 4.11
N SER A 196 27.02 5.88 4.50
CA SER A 196 27.16 5.14 5.77
C SER A 196 26.93 6.02 6.99
N LEU A 197 27.50 7.24 7.03
CA LEU A 197 27.32 8.21 8.11
C LEU A 197 25.91 8.82 8.07
N PHE A 198 25.43 9.11 6.87
CA PHE A 198 24.09 9.64 6.66
C PHE A 198 23.02 8.71 7.25
N ASN A 199 23.07 7.42 6.93
CA ASN A 199 22.14 6.43 7.46
C ASN A 199 22.20 6.31 8.99
N ARG A 200 23.39 6.46 9.59
CA ARG A 200 23.53 6.46 11.06
C ARG A 200 22.81 7.66 11.67
N GLN A 201 22.97 8.86 11.11
CA GLN A 201 22.28 10.04 11.61
C GLN A 201 20.76 9.95 11.43
N VAL A 202 20.26 9.48 10.26
CA VAL A 202 18.83 9.26 10.06
C VAL A 202 18.26 8.32 11.13
N LYS A 203 18.95 7.20 11.39
CA LYS A 203 18.54 6.25 12.43
C LYS A 203 18.54 6.90 13.82
N LEU A 204 19.58 7.63 14.15
CA LEU A 204 19.72 8.32 15.43
C LEU A 204 18.60 9.34 15.66
N LEU A 205 18.29 10.17 14.66
CA LEU A 205 17.20 11.15 14.71
C LEU A 205 15.83 10.47 14.87
N ALA A 206 15.62 9.36 14.17
CA ALA A 206 14.40 8.56 14.31
C ALA A 206 14.26 7.96 15.73
N GLU A 207 15.36 7.44 16.31
CA GLU A 207 15.37 6.94 17.69
C GLU A 207 15.08 8.04 18.73
N LEU A 208 15.43 9.28 18.43
CA LEU A 208 15.16 10.44 19.27
C LEU A 208 13.78 11.05 19.02
N GLY A 209 13.00 10.52 18.06
CA GLY A 209 11.68 11.05 17.67
C GLY A 209 11.76 12.42 17.00
N ARG A 210 12.91 12.76 16.39
CA ARG A 210 13.15 14.04 15.72
C ARG A 210 12.80 13.99 14.23
N ASP A 211 11.55 13.64 13.93
CA ASP A 211 11.10 13.43 12.55
C ASP A 211 11.27 14.63 11.64
N SER A 212 11.09 15.87 12.14
CA SER A 212 11.33 17.08 11.35
C SER A 212 12.81 17.26 10.98
N ALA A 213 13.72 16.92 11.89
CA ALA A 213 15.17 16.99 11.62
C ALA A 213 15.60 15.94 10.58
N VAL A 214 14.90 14.81 10.49
CA VAL A 214 15.14 13.83 9.41
C VAL A 214 14.82 14.45 8.05
N VAL A 215 13.72 15.19 7.91
CA VAL A 215 13.39 15.90 6.67
C VAL A 215 14.45 16.94 6.33
N GLU A 216 14.84 17.78 7.30
CA GLU A 216 15.87 18.80 7.11
C GLU A 216 17.19 18.19 6.67
N LEU A 217 17.59 17.06 7.25
CA LEU A 217 18.79 16.33 6.88
C LEU A 217 18.78 15.89 5.42
N PHE A 218 17.64 15.35 4.93
CA PHE A 218 17.47 14.99 3.53
C PHE A 218 17.54 16.21 2.60
N MET A 219 16.89 17.32 2.98
CA MET A 219 16.94 18.56 2.18
C MET A 219 18.35 19.12 2.10
N ASN A 220 19.07 19.20 3.23
CA ASN A 220 20.45 19.67 3.27
C ASN A 220 21.38 18.79 2.41
N ALA A 221 21.18 17.48 2.43
CA ALA A 221 21.94 16.56 1.59
C ALA A 221 21.65 16.79 0.10
N TYR A 222 20.39 16.99 -0.27
CA TYR A 222 20.01 17.35 -1.64
C TYR A 222 20.61 18.68 -2.08
N ASP A 223 20.52 19.72 -1.25
CA ASP A 223 21.03 21.05 -1.56
C ASP A 223 22.57 21.03 -1.77
N ALA A 224 23.27 20.19 -1.01
CA ALA A 224 24.72 20.06 -1.10
C ALA A 224 25.18 19.19 -2.28
N THR A 225 24.45 18.12 -2.60
CA THR A 225 24.90 17.10 -3.57
C THR A 225 24.19 17.20 -4.92
N GLY A 226 23.01 17.79 -4.97
CA GLY A 226 22.11 17.75 -6.13
C GLY A 226 21.50 16.38 -6.40
N ASP A 227 21.73 15.38 -5.53
CA ASP A 227 21.23 14.02 -5.72
C ASP A 227 19.73 13.93 -5.40
N ARG A 228 18.93 13.70 -6.42
CA ARG A 228 17.47 13.61 -6.33
C ARG A 228 16.96 12.45 -5.47
N GLU A 229 17.80 11.47 -5.17
CA GLU A 229 17.43 10.38 -4.27
C GLU A 229 17.19 10.92 -2.84
N TYR A 230 18.00 11.88 -2.38
CA TYR A 230 17.77 12.54 -1.09
C TYR A 230 16.44 13.31 -1.09
N LEU A 231 16.16 14.03 -2.17
CA LEU A 231 14.89 14.76 -2.32
C LEU A 231 13.68 13.82 -2.26
N ALA A 232 13.74 12.68 -2.96
CA ALA A 232 12.69 11.66 -2.94
C ALA A 232 12.49 11.05 -1.54
N LYS A 233 13.58 10.74 -0.83
CA LYS A 233 13.53 10.25 0.55
C LYS A 233 12.99 11.29 1.53
N GLY A 234 13.37 12.56 1.36
CA GLY A 234 12.82 13.67 2.14
C GLY A 234 11.31 13.83 1.92
N MET A 235 10.87 13.76 0.67
CA MET A 235 9.44 13.77 0.33
C MET A 235 8.70 12.57 0.94
N HIS A 236 9.31 11.39 0.95
CA HIS A 236 8.75 10.21 1.62
C HIS A 236 8.57 10.46 3.14
N ALA A 237 9.57 11.03 3.80
CA ALA A 237 9.47 11.38 5.22
C ALA A 237 8.34 12.39 5.48
N LEU A 238 8.15 13.38 4.61
CA LEU A 238 7.03 14.34 4.68
C LEU A 238 5.66 13.65 4.54
N VAL A 239 5.54 12.71 3.61
CA VAL A 239 4.30 11.94 3.41
C VAL A 239 3.96 11.10 4.64
N LEU A 240 4.96 10.42 5.25
CA LEU A 240 4.77 9.66 6.48
C LEU A 240 4.31 10.55 7.65
N GLN A 241 4.83 11.77 7.73
CA GLN A 241 4.44 12.78 8.73
C GLN A 241 3.12 13.49 8.38
N LYS A 242 2.46 13.14 7.27
CA LYS A 242 1.25 13.78 6.73
C LYS A 242 1.42 15.29 6.42
N ARG A 243 2.64 15.73 6.19
CA ARG A 243 2.98 17.11 5.76
C ARG A 243 2.77 17.25 4.25
N PHE A 244 1.54 17.02 3.81
CA PHE A 244 1.19 16.89 2.38
C PHE A 244 1.40 18.17 1.56
N VAL A 245 1.28 19.34 2.17
CA VAL A 245 1.52 20.62 1.49
C VAL A 245 2.97 20.74 1.05
N GLU A 246 3.90 20.42 1.95
CA GLU A 246 5.33 20.48 1.69
C GLU A 246 5.77 19.38 0.71
N ALA A 247 5.21 18.18 0.85
CA ALA A 247 5.44 17.09 -0.11
C ALA A 247 4.98 17.48 -1.53
N ARG A 248 3.83 18.17 -1.68
CA ARG A 248 3.36 18.68 -2.98
C ARG A 248 4.27 19.76 -3.55
N ALA A 249 4.80 20.65 -2.71
CA ALA A 249 5.76 21.67 -3.15
C ALA A 249 7.00 21.02 -3.79
N ILE A 250 7.50 19.92 -3.23
CA ILE A 250 8.57 19.12 -3.83
C ILE A 250 8.09 18.49 -5.16
N ALA A 251 6.88 17.90 -5.18
CA ALA A 251 6.33 17.31 -6.40
C ALA A 251 6.19 18.33 -7.55
N ASP A 252 5.89 19.58 -7.23
CA ASP A 252 5.81 20.65 -8.24
C ASP A 252 7.16 20.94 -8.91
N THR A 253 8.30 20.63 -8.27
CA THR A 253 9.65 20.80 -8.85
C THR A 253 10.06 19.68 -9.81
N ILE A 254 9.28 18.61 -9.94
CA ILE A 254 9.63 17.47 -10.81
C ILE A 254 9.50 17.89 -12.28
N THR A 255 10.61 17.88 -13.00
CA THR A 255 10.69 18.14 -14.46
C THR A 255 11.52 17.06 -15.17
N GLY A 256 12.10 16.12 -14.43
CA GLY A 256 12.93 15.04 -14.96
C GLY A 256 12.17 13.74 -15.17
N SER A 257 12.91 12.72 -15.59
CA SER A 257 12.37 11.37 -15.86
C SER A 257 13.29 10.29 -15.30
N THR A 258 13.86 10.53 -14.12
CA THR A 258 14.71 9.58 -13.38
C THR A 258 13.86 8.64 -12.52
N GLU A 259 14.49 7.64 -11.93
CA GLU A 259 13.85 6.73 -10.96
C GLU A 259 13.37 7.49 -9.70
N SER A 260 14.16 8.46 -9.24
CA SER A 260 13.74 9.34 -8.14
C SER A 260 12.53 10.19 -8.50
N ASP A 261 12.41 10.67 -9.76
CA ASP A 261 11.22 11.38 -10.24
C ASP A 261 9.99 10.48 -10.25
N ALA A 262 10.14 9.22 -10.69
CA ALA A 262 9.07 8.23 -10.63
C ALA A 262 8.57 8.00 -9.19
N MET A 263 9.50 7.79 -8.25
CA MET A 263 9.18 7.66 -6.83
C MET A 263 8.47 8.89 -6.27
N MET A 264 8.91 10.09 -6.63
CA MET A 264 8.27 11.33 -6.18
C MET A 264 6.86 11.51 -6.77
N ILE A 265 6.59 11.06 -8.00
CA ILE A 265 5.23 11.03 -8.57
C ILE A 265 4.32 10.10 -7.75
N GLU A 266 4.78 8.89 -7.43
CA GLU A 266 4.02 7.96 -6.58
C GLU A 266 3.70 8.57 -5.20
N LEU A 267 4.69 9.19 -4.57
CA LEU A 267 4.52 9.87 -3.30
C LEU A 267 3.55 11.06 -3.39
N ALA A 268 3.60 11.83 -4.49
CA ALA A 268 2.67 12.92 -4.72
C ALA A 268 1.22 12.45 -4.76
N LEU A 269 0.96 11.31 -5.39
CA LEU A 269 -0.39 10.72 -5.45
C LEU A 269 -0.95 10.39 -4.08
N LEU A 270 -0.10 9.97 -3.13
CA LEU A 270 -0.50 9.70 -1.75
C LEU A 270 -0.95 10.97 -1.00
N THR A 271 -0.61 12.15 -1.48
CA THR A 271 -1.03 13.42 -0.85
C THR A 271 -2.45 13.85 -1.22
N PHE A 272 -3.10 13.18 -2.18
CA PHE A 272 -4.46 13.50 -2.63
C PHE A 272 -5.54 12.62 -1.99
N VAL A 273 -5.29 12.10 -0.77
CA VAL A 273 -6.16 11.11 -0.09
C VAL A 273 -7.62 11.58 0.02
N ASP A 274 -7.85 12.86 0.31
CA ASP A 274 -9.19 13.42 0.54
C ASP A 274 -9.64 14.34 -0.63
N GLY A 275 -8.87 14.39 -1.72
CA GLY A 275 -9.16 15.26 -2.86
C GLY A 275 -10.01 14.58 -3.94
N PRO A 276 -10.75 15.36 -4.74
CA PRO A 276 -11.46 14.84 -5.89
C PRO A 276 -10.46 14.31 -6.93
N ARG A 277 -10.86 13.25 -7.63
CA ARG A 277 -10.02 12.58 -8.66
C ARG A 277 -9.59 13.53 -9.77
N GLU A 278 -10.39 14.51 -10.07
CA GLU A 278 -10.10 15.58 -11.05
C GLU A 278 -8.84 16.38 -10.67
N SER A 279 -8.58 16.58 -9.38
CA SER A 279 -7.36 17.25 -8.90
C SER A 279 -6.11 16.41 -9.18
N VAL A 280 -6.21 15.08 -9.00
CA VAL A 280 -5.15 14.14 -9.36
C VAL A 280 -4.90 14.20 -10.86
N LEU A 281 -5.95 14.12 -11.68
CA LEU A 281 -5.81 14.17 -13.12
C LEU A 281 -5.20 15.49 -13.60
N LYS A 282 -5.60 16.62 -13.00
CA LYS A 282 -5.01 17.94 -13.30
C LYS A 282 -3.51 17.99 -13.02
N PHE A 283 -3.08 17.46 -11.87
CA PHE A 283 -1.65 17.35 -11.52
C PHE A 283 -0.89 16.49 -12.53
N LEU A 284 -1.41 15.29 -12.86
CA LEU A 284 -0.77 14.37 -13.79
C LEU A 284 -0.69 14.95 -15.20
N LYS A 285 -1.76 15.62 -15.69
CA LYS A 285 -1.77 16.30 -17.01
C LYS A 285 -0.74 17.43 -17.05
N LYS A 286 -0.64 18.26 -16.01
CA LYS A 286 0.40 19.29 -15.90
C LYS A 286 1.79 18.69 -16.01
N LYS A 287 2.10 17.65 -15.21
CA LYS A 287 3.40 16.99 -15.23
C LYS A 287 3.73 16.39 -16.59
N TYR A 288 2.76 15.78 -17.26
CA TYR A 288 2.97 15.16 -18.57
C TYR A 288 3.07 16.17 -19.70
N TYR A 289 2.12 17.12 -19.80
CA TYR A 289 2.02 18.02 -20.97
C TYR A 289 2.86 19.29 -20.79
N ASP A 290 2.85 19.90 -19.61
CA ASP A 290 3.48 21.20 -19.37
C ASP A 290 4.94 21.03 -18.91
N ASP A 291 5.19 20.14 -17.96
CA ASP A 291 6.51 19.94 -17.35
C ASP A 291 7.37 18.90 -18.11
N GLY A 292 6.79 18.18 -19.07
CA GLY A 292 7.49 17.24 -19.96
C GLY A 292 7.96 15.94 -19.31
N VAL A 293 7.47 15.60 -18.12
CA VAL A 293 7.85 14.37 -17.39
C VAL A 293 7.36 13.13 -18.14
N ARG A 294 8.24 12.12 -18.31
CA ARG A 294 7.99 10.93 -19.13
C ARG A 294 8.31 9.62 -18.41
N VAL A 295 8.20 9.60 -17.09
CA VAL A 295 8.34 8.35 -16.32
C VAL A 295 7.13 7.44 -16.59
N PRO A 296 7.34 6.13 -16.75
CA PRO A 296 6.25 5.18 -17.04
C PRO A 296 5.12 5.20 -16.01
N GLU A 297 5.45 5.37 -14.73
CA GLU A 297 4.51 5.46 -13.62
C GLU A 297 3.54 6.64 -13.77
N LEU A 298 4.05 7.81 -14.15
CA LEU A 298 3.20 8.97 -14.46
C LEU A 298 2.22 8.66 -15.57
N ILE A 299 2.71 8.07 -16.68
CA ILE A 299 1.90 7.77 -17.87
C ILE A 299 0.82 6.74 -17.50
N TYR A 300 1.17 5.74 -16.71
CA TYR A 300 0.23 4.75 -16.18
C TYR A 300 -0.87 5.40 -15.34
N HIS A 301 -0.49 6.20 -14.34
CA HIS A 301 -1.47 6.87 -13.48
C HIS A 301 -2.33 7.88 -14.23
N LEU A 302 -1.75 8.57 -15.21
CA LEU A 302 -2.48 9.47 -16.09
C LEU A 302 -3.58 8.70 -16.85
N GLY A 303 -3.22 7.63 -17.57
CA GLY A 303 -4.19 6.81 -18.29
C GLY A 303 -5.23 6.14 -17.40
N LEU A 304 -4.83 5.69 -16.21
CA LEU A 304 -5.77 5.08 -15.24
C LEU A 304 -6.80 6.12 -14.74
N ASN A 305 -6.37 7.34 -14.41
CA ASN A 305 -7.29 8.39 -13.93
C ASN A 305 -8.19 8.91 -15.07
N GLU A 306 -7.68 9.02 -16.30
CA GLU A 306 -8.50 9.32 -17.48
C GLU A 306 -9.60 8.27 -17.69
N TYR A 307 -9.26 6.98 -17.60
CA TYR A 307 -10.23 5.89 -17.68
C TYR A 307 -11.31 6.00 -16.60
N MET A 308 -10.92 6.25 -15.36
CA MET A 308 -11.85 6.36 -14.25
C MET A 308 -12.79 7.58 -14.32
N LEU A 309 -12.41 8.62 -15.07
CA LEU A 309 -13.22 9.81 -15.35
C LEU A 309 -13.94 9.75 -16.71
N GLY A 310 -13.85 8.62 -17.42
CA GLY A 310 -14.55 8.39 -18.67
C GLY A 310 -13.84 8.89 -19.94
N GLU A 311 -12.62 9.43 -19.82
CA GLU A 311 -11.79 9.86 -20.96
C GLU A 311 -11.11 8.64 -21.63
N THR A 312 -11.90 7.69 -22.14
CA THR A 312 -11.43 6.36 -22.56
C THR A 312 -10.47 6.37 -23.75
N ASP A 313 -10.54 7.36 -24.65
CA ASP A 313 -9.65 7.46 -25.82
C ASP A 313 -8.24 7.87 -25.39
N SER A 314 -8.12 8.92 -24.58
CA SER A 314 -6.85 9.37 -24.01
C SER A 314 -6.24 8.29 -23.13
N ALA A 315 -7.07 7.67 -22.27
CA ALA A 315 -6.66 6.57 -21.41
C ALA A 315 -6.03 5.42 -22.21
N LYS A 316 -6.64 5.03 -23.35
CA LYS A 316 -6.08 3.96 -24.20
C LYS A 316 -4.69 4.33 -24.71
N VAL A 317 -4.48 5.54 -25.20
CA VAL A 317 -3.20 6.00 -25.73
C VAL A 317 -2.10 5.96 -24.66
N HIS A 318 -2.39 6.49 -23.47
CA HIS A 318 -1.42 6.54 -22.38
C HIS A 318 -1.11 5.14 -21.82
N LEU A 319 -2.14 4.30 -21.61
CA LEU A 319 -1.96 2.94 -21.11
C LEU A 319 -1.24 2.03 -22.11
N ASP A 320 -1.52 2.15 -23.42
CA ASP A 320 -0.78 1.43 -24.46
C ASP A 320 0.71 1.81 -24.45
N SER A 321 1.02 3.10 -24.22
CA SER A 321 2.42 3.54 -24.09
C SER A 321 3.07 3.07 -22.78
N ALA A 322 2.31 3.03 -21.69
CA ALA A 322 2.83 2.69 -20.37
C ALA A 322 3.12 1.19 -20.23
N HIS A 323 2.22 0.31 -20.69
CA HIS A 323 2.36 -1.14 -20.45
C HIS A 323 3.61 -1.74 -21.11
N LEU A 324 4.07 -1.17 -22.23
CA LEU A 324 5.30 -1.59 -22.90
C LEU A 324 6.58 -1.17 -22.17
N LYS A 325 6.52 -0.13 -21.33
CA LYS A 325 7.67 0.46 -20.61
C LYS A 325 7.78 -0.02 -19.17
N LEU A 326 6.71 -0.54 -18.58
CA LEU A 326 6.63 -0.99 -17.18
C LEU A 326 7.14 -2.44 -16.96
N VAL A 327 8.07 -2.89 -17.81
CA VAL A 327 8.64 -4.26 -17.72
C VAL A 327 9.37 -4.49 -16.38
N ARG A 328 9.83 -3.44 -15.70
CA ARG A 328 10.49 -3.55 -14.39
C ARG A 328 9.51 -3.82 -13.24
N ASP A 329 8.28 -3.31 -13.34
CA ASP A 329 7.20 -3.63 -12.41
C ASP A 329 6.04 -4.32 -13.14
N PRO A 330 6.04 -5.67 -13.13
CA PRO A 330 5.01 -6.44 -13.82
C PRO A 330 3.59 -6.15 -13.30
N SER A 331 3.44 -5.64 -12.07
CA SER A 331 2.12 -5.36 -11.50
C SER A 331 1.45 -4.15 -12.17
N TYR A 332 2.18 -3.08 -12.46
CA TYR A 332 1.68 -1.92 -13.21
C TYR A 332 1.35 -2.27 -14.65
N GLY A 333 2.27 -2.97 -15.31
CA GLY A 333 2.05 -3.45 -16.69
C GLY A 333 0.81 -4.33 -16.80
N ALA A 334 0.64 -5.27 -15.87
CA ALA A 334 -0.54 -6.14 -15.83
C ALA A 334 -1.83 -5.35 -15.55
N GLN A 335 -1.79 -4.35 -14.68
CA GLN A 335 -2.95 -3.50 -14.40
C GLN A 335 -3.30 -2.60 -15.59
N ALA A 336 -2.31 -2.05 -16.31
CA ALA A 336 -2.54 -1.34 -17.56
C ALA A 336 -3.21 -2.25 -18.60
N CYS A 337 -2.71 -3.47 -18.79
CA CYS A 337 -3.32 -4.45 -19.69
C CYS A 337 -4.76 -4.81 -19.27
N ARG A 338 -5.06 -4.93 -17.98
CA ARG A 338 -6.43 -5.17 -17.48
C ARG A 338 -7.36 -4.02 -17.83
N THR A 339 -6.91 -2.77 -17.69
CA THR A 339 -7.70 -1.59 -18.02
C THR A 339 -7.90 -1.50 -19.55
N LEU A 340 -6.86 -1.76 -20.34
CA LEU A 340 -6.95 -1.82 -21.80
C LEU A 340 -7.91 -2.92 -22.27
N SER A 341 -7.91 -4.08 -21.60
CA SER A 341 -8.88 -5.16 -21.84
C SER A 341 -10.32 -4.67 -21.60
N ALA A 342 -10.57 -3.96 -20.49
CA ALA A 342 -11.89 -3.40 -20.20
C ALA A 342 -12.32 -2.36 -21.25
N ILE A 343 -11.40 -1.48 -21.69
CA ILE A 343 -11.66 -0.51 -22.77
C ILE A 343 -11.99 -1.23 -24.09
N ALA A 344 -11.26 -2.28 -24.44
CA ALA A 344 -11.51 -3.05 -25.65
C ALA A 344 -12.90 -3.73 -25.61
N PHE A 345 -13.27 -4.34 -24.48
CA PHE A 345 -14.59 -4.94 -24.33
C PHE A 345 -15.74 -3.93 -24.38
N SER A 346 -15.56 -2.74 -23.80
CA SER A 346 -16.58 -1.67 -23.90
C SER A 346 -16.82 -1.20 -25.33
N ARG A 347 -15.83 -1.38 -26.22
CA ARG A 347 -15.90 -1.08 -27.66
C ARG A 347 -16.31 -2.28 -28.53
N GLY A 348 -16.65 -3.42 -27.92
CA GLY A 348 -16.97 -4.65 -28.63
C GLY A 348 -15.77 -5.33 -29.30
N GLN A 349 -14.55 -4.93 -28.99
CA GLN A 349 -13.30 -5.46 -29.55
C GLN A 349 -12.85 -6.72 -28.76
N ASN A 350 -13.67 -7.78 -28.76
CA ASN A 350 -13.50 -8.95 -27.88
C ASN A 350 -12.11 -9.60 -28.03
N LYS A 351 -11.61 -9.77 -29.25
CA LYS A 351 -10.29 -10.40 -29.49
C LYS A 351 -9.14 -9.57 -28.89
N GLU A 352 -9.22 -8.24 -29.00
CA GLU A 352 -8.24 -7.34 -28.42
C GLU A 352 -8.31 -7.37 -26.89
N GLY A 353 -9.52 -7.43 -26.33
CA GLY A 353 -9.74 -7.57 -24.90
C GLY A 353 -9.11 -8.85 -24.32
N VAL A 354 -9.28 -9.97 -24.99
CA VAL A 354 -8.64 -11.24 -24.60
C VAL A 354 -7.12 -11.15 -24.71
N ARG A 355 -6.60 -10.58 -25.81
CA ARG A 355 -5.14 -10.42 -26.00
C ARG A 355 -4.49 -9.63 -24.87
N TYR A 356 -5.10 -8.52 -24.41
CA TYR A 356 -4.59 -7.78 -23.26
C TYR A 356 -4.68 -8.59 -21.96
N ALA A 357 -5.70 -9.42 -21.79
CA ALA A 357 -5.79 -10.30 -20.63
C ALA A 357 -4.69 -11.38 -20.62
N GLU A 358 -4.34 -11.94 -21.79
CA GLU A 358 -3.22 -12.86 -21.96
C GLU A 358 -1.88 -12.20 -21.62
N GLN A 359 -1.69 -10.95 -22.07
CA GLN A 359 -0.49 -10.18 -21.72
C GLN A 359 -0.42 -9.91 -20.21
N ALA A 360 -1.54 -9.58 -19.57
CA ALA A 360 -1.57 -9.40 -18.11
C ALA A 360 -1.22 -10.69 -17.36
N ASP A 361 -1.68 -11.85 -17.83
CA ASP A 361 -1.32 -13.15 -17.22
C ASP A 361 0.16 -13.48 -17.42
N SER A 362 0.70 -13.22 -18.62
CA SER A 362 2.11 -13.40 -18.92
C SER A 362 3.02 -12.55 -18.02
N LEU A 363 2.69 -11.25 -17.84
CA LEU A 363 3.43 -10.34 -16.96
C LEU A 363 3.42 -10.80 -15.50
N LEU A 364 2.35 -11.43 -15.06
CA LEU A 364 2.17 -11.94 -13.70
C LEU A 364 2.60 -13.42 -13.56
N GLN A 365 3.30 -13.98 -14.57
CA GLN A 365 3.79 -15.36 -14.56
C GLN A 365 2.70 -16.40 -14.22
N GLY A 366 1.49 -16.19 -14.74
CA GLY A 366 0.35 -17.07 -14.54
C GLY A 366 -0.54 -16.76 -13.33
N GLU A 367 -0.21 -15.75 -12.53
CA GLU A 367 -1.10 -15.27 -11.44
C GLU A 367 -2.30 -14.44 -11.97
N GLY A 368 -2.31 -14.12 -13.25
CA GLY A 368 -3.40 -13.41 -13.95
C GLY A 368 -4.54 -14.32 -14.45
N LYS A 369 -4.45 -15.63 -14.30
CA LYS A 369 -5.38 -16.62 -14.89
C LYS A 369 -6.85 -16.40 -14.55
N VAL A 370 -7.18 -15.93 -13.36
CA VAL A 370 -8.55 -15.55 -12.98
C VAL A 370 -9.08 -14.45 -13.90
N PHE A 371 -8.28 -13.42 -14.14
CA PHE A 371 -8.68 -12.32 -15.02
C PHE A 371 -8.81 -12.79 -16.47
N LEU A 372 -7.88 -13.62 -16.94
CA LEU A 372 -7.93 -14.22 -18.29
C LEU A 372 -9.19 -15.07 -18.47
N ALA A 373 -9.56 -15.90 -17.50
CA ALA A 373 -10.77 -16.68 -17.57
C ALA A 373 -12.04 -15.81 -17.68
N LEU A 374 -12.12 -14.72 -16.89
CA LEU A 374 -13.22 -13.76 -16.97
C LEU A 374 -13.25 -13.02 -18.32
N ALA A 375 -12.09 -12.66 -18.86
CA ALA A 375 -11.97 -12.05 -20.19
C ALA A 375 -12.46 -12.99 -21.31
N LEU A 376 -12.07 -14.26 -21.26
CA LEU A 376 -12.56 -15.30 -22.17
C LEU A 376 -14.10 -15.45 -22.07
N GLY A 377 -14.63 -15.49 -20.84
CA GLY A 377 -16.06 -15.51 -20.60
C GLY A 377 -16.78 -14.29 -21.16
N THR A 378 -16.21 -13.09 -21.01
CA THR A 378 -16.74 -11.84 -21.58
C THR A 378 -16.73 -11.87 -23.10
N ALA A 379 -15.69 -12.46 -23.69
CA ALA A 379 -15.60 -12.68 -25.15
C ALA A 379 -16.52 -13.81 -25.67
N LYS A 380 -17.25 -14.49 -24.78
CA LYS A 380 -18.10 -15.67 -25.06
C LYS A 380 -17.30 -16.91 -25.47
N GLU A 381 -16.01 -16.98 -25.15
CA GLU A 381 -15.14 -18.14 -25.39
C GLU A 381 -15.21 -19.10 -24.18
N TYR A 382 -16.43 -19.56 -23.83
CA TYR A 382 -16.72 -20.27 -22.59
C TYR A 382 -15.93 -21.58 -22.45
N ASP A 383 -15.76 -22.34 -23.54
CA ASP A 383 -15.02 -23.62 -23.49
C ASP A 383 -13.56 -23.42 -23.09
N LYS A 384 -12.92 -22.36 -23.61
CA LYS A 384 -11.55 -22.01 -23.21
C LYS A 384 -11.47 -21.54 -21.77
N ALA A 385 -12.44 -20.72 -21.32
CA ALA A 385 -12.51 -20.27 -19.94
C ALA A 385 -12.66 -21.44 -18.97
N TYR A 386 -13.54 -22.41 -19.27
CA TYR A 386 -13.73 -23.60 -18.45
C TYR A 386 -12.50 -24.49 -18.45
N ALA A 387 -11.89 -24.75 -19.61
CA ALA A 387 -10.68 -25.57 -19.69
C ALA A 387 -9.53 -24.97 -18.84
N LEU A 388 -9.38 -23.63 -18.86
CA LEU A 388 -8.40 -22.94 -18.04
C LEU A 388 -8.73 -23.10 -16.53
N LEU A 389 -9.97 -22.90 -16.14
CA LEU A 389 -10.40 -22.97 -14.75
C LEU A 389 -10.36 -24.40 -14.20
N ASP A 390 -10.77 -25.40 -14.99
CA ASP A 390 -10.70 -26.82 -14.63
C ASP A 390 -9.24 -27.24 -14.40
N SER A 391 -8.32 -26.81 -15.29
CA SER A 391 -6.90 -27.04 -15.10
C SER A 391 -6.40 -26.47 -13.78
N MET A 392 -6.79 -25.23 -13.44
CA MET A 392 -6.35 -24.56 -12.22
C MET A 392 -6.98 -25.18 -10.96
N LEU A 393 -8.25 -25.52 -11.00
CA LEU A 393 -8.91 -26.23 -9.90
C LEU A 393 -8.29 -27.61 -9.68
N GLY A 394 -7.93 -28.33 -10.76
CA GLY A 394 -7.22 -29.59 -10.68
C GLY A 394 -5.86 -29.49 -10.02
N VAL A 395 -5.11 -28.41 -10.29
CA VAL A 395 -3.83 -28.14 -9.65
C VAL A 395 -4.01 -27.86 -8.15
N TRP A 396 -4.91 -26.93 -7.81
CA TRP A 396 -5.05 -26.49 -6.42
C TRP A 396 -5.81 -27.46 -5.52
N SER A 397 -6.67 -28.33 -6.06
CA SER A 397 -7.36 -29.38 -5.30
C SER A 397 -6.41 -30.50 -4.85
N LYS A 398 -5.33 -30.72 -5.60
CA LYS A 398 -4.30 -31.75 -5.34
C LYS A 398 -3.02 -31.15 -4.72
N TRP A 399 -2.99 -29.85 -4.49
CA TRP A 399 -1.80 -29.17 -3.99
C TRP A 399 -1.49 -29.61 -2.56
N THR A 400 -0.29 -30.09 -2.37
CA THR A 400 0.30 -30.40 -1.05
C THR A 400 1.62 -29.63 -0.90
N PRO A 401 1.96 -29.15 0.30
CA PRO A 401 3.26 -28.55 0.54
C PRO A 401 4.39 -29.53 0.26
N LEU A 402 5.53 -29.03 -0.23
CA LEU A 402 6.74 -29.83 -0.34
C LEU A 402 7.18 -30.33 1.04
N GLU A 403 7.66 -31.58 1.12
CA GLU A 403 8.07 -32.24 2.36
C GLU A 403 9.17 -31.51 3.17
N ALA A 404 9.80 -30.49 2.59
CA ALA A 404 10.86 -29.69 3.21
C ALA A 404 10.36 -28.61 4.20
N VAL A 405 9.06 -28.48 4.46
CA VAL A 405 8.53 -27.48 5.39
C VAL A 405 8.65 -28.02 6.82
N VAL A 406 9.59 -27.48 7.58
CA VAL A 406 9.99 -27.98 8.91
C VAL A 406 9.12 -27.43 10.04
N ASP A 407 8.33 -26.37 9.81
CA ASP A 407 7.55 -25.67 10.83
C ASP A 407 6.02 -25.80 10.60
N SER A 408 5.30 -26.25 11.65
CA SER A 408 3.83 -26.40 11.61
C SER A 408 3.09 -25.07 11.38
N ALA A 409 3.61 -23.94 11.87
CA ALA A 409 3.02 -22.62 11.65
C ALA A 409 3.18 -22.17 10.20
N GLN A 410 4.34 -22.43 9.59
CA GLN A 410 4.60 -22.15 8.19
C GLN A 410 3.77 -23.05 7.28
N LEU A 411 3.61 -24.33 7.63
CA LEU A 411 2.73 -25.28 6.94
C LEU A 411 1.27 -24.78 6.95
N ASN A 412 0.74 -24.38 8.10
CA ASN A 412 -0.61 -23.85 8.22
C ASN A 412 -0.82 -22.59 7.36
N LYS A 413 0.18 -21.70 7.30
CA LYS A 413 0.15 -20.49 6.47
C LYS A 413 0.10 -20.84 4.98
N LEU A 414 0.90 -21.81 4.54
CA LEU A 414 0.91 -22.27 3.14
C LEU A 414 -0.41 -22.95 2.75
N MET A 415 -0.96 -23.78 3.63
CA MET A 415 -2.26 -24.42 3.41
C MET A 415 -3.39 -23.40 3.33
N ALA A 416 -3.38 -22.38 4.21
CA ALA A 416 -4.36 -21.29 4.15
C ALA A 416 -4.25 -20.50 2.83
N ALA A 417 -3.02 -20.20 2.38
CA ALA A 417 -2.81 -19.52 1.10
C ALA A 417 -3.29 -20.33 -0.11
N ALA A 418 -3.07 -21.65 -0.11
CA ALA A 418 -3.56 -22.56 -1.16
C ALA A 418 -5.09 -22.60 -1.20
N LYS A 419 -5.74 -22.68 -0.05
CA LYS A 419 -7.22 -22.60 0.05
C LYS A 419 -7.77 -21.28 -0.50
N VAL A 420 -7.12 -20.15 -0.20
CA VAL A 420 -7.51 -18.84 -0.75
C VAL A 420 -7.41 -18.84 -2.28
N LYS A 421 -6.33 -19.39 -2.85
CA LYS A 421 -6.18 -19.51 -4.32
C LYS A 421 -7.26 -20.42 -4.92
N TYR A 422 -7.52 -21.57 -4.32
CA TYR A 422 -8.58 -22.49 -4.78
C TYR A 422 -9.95 -21.81 -4.82
N ARG A 423 -10.34 -21.11 -3.76
CA ARG A 423 -11.60 -20.35 -3.70
C ARG A 423 -11.68 -19.23 -4.75
N ARG A 424 -10.57 -18.58 -5.06
CA ARG A 424 -10.53 -17.55 -6.13
C ARG A 424 -10.87 -18.15 -7.49
N PHE A 425 -10.43 -19.37 -7.79
CA PHE A 425 -10.77 -20.06 -9.04
C PHE A 425 -12.22 -20.56 -9.02
N GLN A 426 -12.73 -21.03 -7.88
CA GLN A 426 -14.15 -21.39 -7.74
C GLN A 426 -15.07 -20.18 -7.97
N ARG A 427 -14.73 -19.02 -7.40
CA ARG A 427 -15.47 -17.75 -7.65
C ARG A 427 -15.44 -17.39 -9.14
N ALA A 428 -14.26 -17.41 -9.76
CA ALA A 428 -14.13 -17.11 -11.19
C ALA A 428 -14.94 -18.09 -12.06
N TYR A 429 -14.98 -19.37 -11.70
CA TYR A 429 -15.79 -20.36 -12.40
C TYR A 429 -17.28 -20.01 -12.32
N ALA A 430 -17.77 -19.69 -11.13
CA ALA A 430 -19.15 -19.26 -10.94
C ALA A 430 -19.46 -17.97 -11.74
N ASP A 431 -18.53 -17.01 -11.77
CA ASP A 431 -18.70 -15.76 -12.52
C ASP A 431 -18.78 -16.01 -14.04
N VAL A 432 -17.96 -16.92 -14.61
CA VAL A 432 -18.04 -17.31 -16.03
C VAL A 432 -19.37 -18.02 -16.33
N LEU A 433 -19.84 -18.91 -15.43
CA LEU A 433 -21.16 -19.55 -15.57
C LEU A 433 -22.29 -18.51 -15.57
N MET A 434 -22.17 -17.46 -14.74
CA MET A 434 -23.14 -16.36 -14.71
C MET A 434 -23.10 -15.50 -15.97
N LEU A 435 -21.92 -15.28 -16.58
CA LEU A 435 -21.79 -14.61 -17.88
C LEU A 435 -22.49 -15.44 -18.97
N GLN A 436 -22.25 -16.75 -19.00
CA GLN A 436 -22.89 -17.65 -19.95
C GLN A 436 -24.41 -17.67 -19.76
N ALA A 437 -24.90 -17.77 -18.52
CA ALA A 437 -26.33 -17.74 -18.24
C ALA A 437 -27.01 -16.48 -18.76
N ARG A 438 -26.37 -15.29 -18.52
CA ARG A 438 -26.90 -14.01 -19.03
C ARG A 438 -26.89 -13.94 -20.54
N ASP A 439 -25.88 -14.47 -21.20
CA ASP A 439 -25.80 -14.50 -22.67
C ASP A 439 -26.90 -15.37 -23.27
N LEU A 440 -27.17 -16.54 -22.68
CA LEU A 440 -28.23 -17.46 -23.08
C LEU A 440 -29.64 -16.88 -22.85
N GLU A 441 -29.82 -16.12 -21.76
CA GLU A 441 -31.10 -15.46 -21.44
C GLU A 441 -31.40 -14.27 -22.36
N GLY A 442 -30.35 -13.60 -22.91
CA GLY A 442 -30.51 -12.42 -23.78
C GLY A 442 -30.97 -11.15 -23.03
N LYS A 443 -31.25 -10.05 -23.78
CA LYS A 443 -31.63 -8.75 -23.20
C LYS A 443 -33.05 -8.70 -22.57
N THR A 444 -33.83 -9.75 -22.69
CA THR A 444 -35.29 -9.72 -22.40
C THR A 444 -35.66 -10.08 -20.95
N VAL A 445 -34.72 -10.39 -20.07
CA VAL A 445 -35.02 -11.24 -18.90
C VAL A 445 -35.27 -10.51 -17.58
N PHE A 446 -34.91 -9.24 -17.43
CA PHE A 446 -35.11 -8.59 -16.13
C PHE A 446 -36.60 -8.41 -15.77
N THR A 447 -37.46 -8.28 -16.79
CA THR A 447 -38.90 -8.02 -16.62
C THR A 447 -39.77 -9.24 -16.75
N ASP A 448 -39.27 -10.36 -17.29
CA ASP A 448 -40.10 -11.54 -17.60
C ASP A 448 -40.29 -12.52 -16.45
N PHE A 449 -39.40 -12.50 -15.44
CA PHE A 449 -39.53 -13.45 -14.32
C PHE A 449 -40.81 -13.21 -13.51
N PHE A 450 -41.06 -11.98 -13.08
CA PHE A 450 -42.30 -11.64 -12.35
C PHE A 450 -43.54 -11.70 -13.22
N LYS A 451 -43.43 -11.46 -14.52
CA LYS A 451 -44.57 -11.58 -15.47
C LYS A 451 -45.01 -13.02 -15.71
N ASN A 452 -44.07 -13.96 -15.76
CA ASN A 452 -44.37 -15.36 -15.97
C ASN A 452 -45.02 -16.04 -14.73
N LEU A 453 -44.93 -15.41 -13.56
CA LEU A 453 -45.67 -15.84 -12.37
C LEU A 453 -47.15 -15.45 -12.42
N THR A 454 -47.52 -14.40 -13.15
CA THR A 454 -48.87 -13.80 -13.15
C THR A 454 -49.62 -13.90 -14.49
N ALA A 455 -48.94 -14.12 -15.60
CA ALA A 455 -49.55 -14.21 -16.93
C ALA A 455 -49.30 -15.58 -17.59
N GLY A 456 -50.28 -16.11 -18.29
CA GLY A 456 -50.17 -17.37 -19.02
C GLY A 456 -48.96 -17.42 -19.95
N LYS A 457 -48.26 -18.56 -19.96
CA LYS A 457 -47.02 -18.78 -20.71
C LYS A 457 -47.17 -18.40 -22.16
N PRO A 458 -46.35 -17.42 -22.70
CA PRO A 458 -46.33 -17.15 -24.13
C PRO A 458 -45.82 -18.38 -24.88
N LYS A 459 -46.28 -18.59 -26.14
CA LYS A 459 -45.69 -19.60 -27.03
C LYS A 459 -44.23 -19.25 -27.29
N GLU A 460 -43.36 -19.99 -26.64
CA GLU A 460 -41.92 -19.83 -26.70
C GLU A 460 -41.34 -20.64 -27.87
N SER A 461 -40.30 -20.13 -28.51
CA SER A 461 -39.55 -20.93 -29.49
C SER A 461 -38.77 -22.06 -28.79
N LEU A 462 -38.58 -23.18 -29.48
CA LEU A 462 -37.78 -24.30 -28.96
C LEU A 462 -36.35 -23.83 -28.56
N LYS A 463 -35.79 -22.92 -29.34
CA LYS A 463 -34.46 -22.31 -29.08
C LYS A 463 -34.43 -21.54 -27.76
N ASP A 464 -35.46 -20.74 -27.49
CA ASP A 464 -35.54 -19.94 -26.26
C ASP A 464 -35.74 -20.82 -25.03
N SER A 465 -36.51 -21.91 -25.20
CA SER A 465 -36.70 -22.92 -24.16
C SER A 465 -35.40 -23.66 -23.83
N LEU A 466 -34.62 -24.06 -24.85
CA LEU A 466 -33.31 -24.70 -24.66
C LEU A 466 -32.29 -23.73 -24.02
N ASN A 467 -32.27 -22.50 -24.47
CA ASN A 467 -31.39 -21.47 -23.88
C ASN A 467 -31.72 -21.22 -22.41
N ARG A 468 -33.01 -21.17 -22.05
CA ARG A 468 -33.42 -21.03 -20.64
C ARG A 468 -33.02 -22.22 -19.79
N ALA A 469 -33.16 -23.43 -20.32
CA ALA A 469 -32.75 -24.66 -19.63
C ALA A 469 -31.23 -24.65 -19.37
N ALA A 470 -30.43 -24.31 -20.39
CA ALA A 470 -28.98 -24.21 -20.27
C ALA A 470 -28.56 -23.06 -19.32
N ALA A 471 -29.22 -21.90 -19.36
CA ALA A 471 -28.99 -20.82 -18.42
C ALA A 471 -29.31 -21.23 -16.97
N ARG A 472 -30.39 -21.95 -16.76
CA ARG A 472 -30.76 -22.48 -15.44
C ARG A 472 -29.72 -23.48 -14.92
N GLU A 473 -29.20 -24.34 -15.79
CA GLU A 473 -28.14 -25.29 -15.45
C GLU A 473 -26.86 -24.53 -15.04
N ALA A 474 -26.43 -23.54 -15.82
CA ALA A 474 -25.25 -22.71 -15.50
C ALA A 474 -25.43 -22.00 -14.16
N ARG A 475 -26.60 -21.40 -13.88
CA ARG A 475 -26.92 -20.76 -12.60
C ARG A 475 -26.90 -21.74 -11.44
N THR A 476 -27.38 -22.96 -11.64
CA THR A 476 -27.36 -24.00 -10.60
C THR A 476 -25.92 -24.43 -10.30
N LYS A 477 -25.10 -24.64 -11.32
CA LYS A 477 -23.66 -24.95 -11.13
C LYS A 477 -22.92 -23.82 -10.42
N ALA A 478 -23.16 -22.56 -10.79
CA ALA A 478 -22.58 -21.41 -10.10
C ALA A 478 -22.96 -21.38 -8.61
N HIS A 479 -24.25 -21.70 -8.32
CA HIS A 479 -24.73 -21.74 -6.94
C HIS A 479 -24.01 -22.79 -6.09
N LEU A 480 -23.74 -23.97 -6.63
CA LEU A 480 -23.01 -25.05 -5.96
C LEU A 480 -21.55 -24.61 -5.61
N PHE A 481 -20.87 -23.89 -6.51
CA PHE A 481 -19.56 -23.33 -6.18
C PHE A 481 -19.65 -22.33 -5.04
N TRP A 482 -20.64 -21.45 -5.05
CA TRP A 482 -20.83 -20.48 -3.96
C TRP A 482 -21.21 -21.13 -2.64
N GLU A 483 -22.04 -22.20 -2.64
CA GLU A 483 -22.34 -22.97 -1.43
C GLU A 483 -21.09 -23.57 -0.81
N SER A 484 -20.17 -24.11 -1.64
CA SER A 484 -18.90 -24.66 -1.14
C SER A 484 -18.00 -23.59 -0.53
N ILE A 485 -17.99 -22.37 -1.08
CA ILE A 485 -17.24 -21.23 -0.53
C ILE A 485 -17.89 -20.75 0.78
N LEU A 486 -19.21 -20.62 0.80
CA LEU A 486 -19.97 -20.16 1.96
C LEU A 486 -19.87 -21.12 3.15
N ALA A 487 -19.71 -22.43 2.90
CA ALA A 487 -19.48 -23.42 3.95
C ALA A 487 -18.16 -23.17 4.72
N GLU A 488 -17.16 -22.61 4.05
CA GLU A 488 -15.88 -22.23 4.67
C GLU A 488 -15.85 -20.78 5.19
N GLU A 489 -16.66 -19.90 4.60
CA GLU A 489 -16.78 -18.47 4.94
C GLU A 489 -18.23 -18.11 5.26
N PRO A 490 -18.80 -18.63 6.36
CA PRO A 490 -20.25 -18.54 6.62
C PRO A 490 -20.75 -17.10 6.84
N ASP A 491 -19.87 -16.16 7.12
CA ASP A 491 -20.23 -14.76 7.35
C ASP A 491 -20.00 -13.85 6.14
N ASP A 492 -19.74 -14.42 4.93
CA ASP A 492 -19.61 -13.62 3.70
C ASP A 492 -21.00 -13.11 3.25
N ALA A 493 -21.39 -11.94 3.75
CA ALA A 493 -22.65 -11.30 3.42
C ALA A 493 -22.75 -10.91 1.93
N ALA A 494 -21.62 -10.52 1.29
CA ALA A 494 -21.59 -10.18 -0.14
C ALA A 494 -21.86 -11.40 -1.03
N LEU A 495 -21.28 -12.55 -0.66
CA LEU A 495 -21.55 -13.80 -1.33
C LEU A 495 -23.01 -14.23 -1.15
N ARG A 496 -23.56 -14.14 0.07
CA ARG A 496 -24.99 -14.42 0.33
C ARG A 496 -25.91 -13.55 -0.51
N PHE A 497 -25.60 -12.25 -0.67
CA PHE A 497 -26.39 -11.35 -1.50
C PHE A 497 -26.35 -11.75 -2.98
N THR A 498 -25.20 -12.13 -3.50
CA THR A 498 -25.04 -12.66 -4.86
C THR A 498 -25.85 -13.95 -5.04
N MET A 499 -25.79 -14.86 -4.07
CA MET A 499 -26.55 -16.10 -4.07
C MET A 499 -28.06 -15.86 -4.01
N ALA A 500 -28.53 -14.93 -3.19
CA ALA A 500 -29.94 -14.55 -3.09
C ALA A 500 -30.49 -14.08 -4.45
N ARG A 501 -29.78 -13.20 -5.13
CA ARG A 501 -30.15 -12.74 -6.48
C ARG A 501 -30.16 -13.86 -7.52
N ASN A 502 -29.29 -14.85 -7.36
CA ASN A 502 -29.30 -16.04 -8.24
C ASN A 502 -30.47 -16.96 -7.94
N LEU A 503 -30.82 -17.17 -6.66
CA LEU A 503 -31.99 -17.97 -6.24
C LEU A 503 -33.29 -17.37 -6.76
N GLU A 504 -33.43 -16.05 -6.79
CA GLU A 504 -34.55 -15.36 -7.45
C GLU A 504 -34.70 -15.82 -8.90
N ARG A 505 -33.58 -15.79 -9.67
CA ARG A 505 -33.61 -16.22 -11.08
C ARG A 505 -33.89 -17.70 -11.27
N LEU A 506 -33.52 -18.50 -10.30
CA LEU A 506 -33.85 -19.94 -10.27
C LEU A 506 -35.31 -20.23 -9.85
N GLY A 507 -36.02 -19.20 -9.33
CA GLY A 507 -37.36 -19.36 -8.77
C GLY A 507 -37.38 -20.01 -7.38
N ARG A 508 -36.24 -20.09 -6.68
CA ARG A 508 -36.10 -20.66 -5.34
C ARG A 508 -36.33 -19.56 -4.28
N ILE A 509 -37.57 -19.05 -4.25
CA ILE A 509 -37.91 -17.81 -3.53
C ILE A 509 -37.74 -17.94 -2.01
N ASP A 510 -38.15 -19.05 -1.40
CA ASP A 510 -38.06 -19.22 0.05
C ASP A 510 -36.59 -19.32 0.51
N GLU A 511 -35.75 -19.94 -0.29
CA GLU A 511 -34.30 -19.99 -0.03
C GLU A 511 -33.66 -18.59 -0.21
N MET A 512 -34.10 -17.84 -1.19
CA MET A 512 -33.69 -16.44 -1.36
C MET A 512 -34.03 -15.62 -0.10
N PHE A 513 -35.23 -15.75 0.44
CA PHE A 513 -35.64 -15.06 1.68
C PHE A 513 -34.77 -15.48 2.86
N ALA A 514 -34.47 -16.76 3.01
CA ALA A 514 -33.57 -17.24 4.06
C ALA A 514 -32.17 -16.61 3.96
N MET A 515 -31.65 -16.42 2.74
CA MET A 515 -30.37 -15.73 2.53
C MET A 515 -30.44 -14.27 2.94
N PHE A 516 -31.49 -13.52 2.57
CA PHE A 516 -31.67 -12.13 2.99
C PHE A 516 -31.79 -11.99 4.51
N GLU A 517 -32.58 -12.86 5.16
CA GLU A 517 -32.69 -12.86 6.62
C GLU A 517 -31.34 -13.14 7.30
N ALA A 518 -30.54 -14.04 6.74
CA ALA A 518 -29.20 -14.30 7.26
C ALA A 518 -28.27 -13.08 7.09
N ILE A 519 -28.37 -12.35 5.96
CA ILE A 519 -27.60 -11.13 5.74
C ILE A 519 -27.98 -10.07 6.79
N LEU A 520 -29.29 -9.83 7.00
CA LEU A 520 -29.76 -8.83 7.95
C LEU A 520 -29.33 -9.11 9.41
N LYS A 521 -29.04 -10.37 9.74
CA LYS A 521 -28.54 -10.82 11.04
C LYS A 521 -27.01 -10.85 11.13
N SER A 522 -26.29 -10.67 10.02
CA SER A 522 -24.84 -10.79 9.96
C SER A 522 -24.13 -9.55 10.51
N PRO A 523 -23.11 -9.70 11.37
CA PRO A 523 -22.24 -8.60 11.78
C PRO A 523 -21.49 -7.94 10.62
N GLN A 524 -21.37 -8.62 9.48
CA GLN A 524 -20.69 -8.12 8.28
C GLN A 524 -21.58 -7.23 7.41
N LEU A 525 -22.87 -7.09 7.73
CA LEU A 525 -23.79 -6.22 6.98
C LEU A 525 -23.27 -4.78 6.86
N GLN A 526 -22.54 -4.29 7.86
CA GLN A 526 -21.91 -2.97 7.81
C GLN A 526 -20.87 -2.80 6.68
N LYS A 527 -20.38 -3.90 6.10
CA LYS A 527 -19.47 -3.91 4.96
C LYS A 527 -20.20 -3.87 3.60
N LEU A 528 -21.52 -4.05 3.59
CA LEU A 528 -22.36 -3.95 2.42
C LEU A 528 -23.04 -2.57 2.39
N ASP A 529 -23.53 -2.20 1.20
CA ASP A 529 -24.46 -1.10 1.08
C ASP A 529 -25.83 -1.52 1.65
N TYR A 530 -26.06 -1.21 2.94
CA TYR A 530 -27.31 -1.56 3.63
C TYR A 530 -28.55 -1.06 2.90
N PRO A 531 -28.60 0.19 2.40
CA PRO A 531 -29.73 0.67 1.61
C PRO A 531 -30.03 -0.19 0.37
N GLU A 532 -29.00 -0.61 -0.36
CA GLU A 532 -29.19 -1.49 -1.54
C GLU A 532 -29.81 -2.83 -1.14
N VAL A 533 -29.22 -3.50 -0.14
CA VAL A 533 -29.69 -4.84 0.31
C VAL A 533 -31.11 -4.75 0.85
N ALA A 534 -31.40 -3.80 1.72
CA ALA A 534 -32.70 -3.64 2.34
C ALA A 534 -33.80 -3.24 1.33
N ASN A 535 -33.44 -2.35 0.39
CA ASN A 535 -34.37 -1.99 -0.70
C ASN A 535 -34.64 -3.16 -1.63
N TYR A 536 -33.59 -3.90 -2.03
CA TYR A 536 -33.77 -5.05 -2.93
C TYR A 536 -34.68 -6.11 -2.32
N TYR A 537 -34.44 -6.48 -1.08
CA TYR A 537 -35.25 -7.47 -0.38
C TYR A 537 -36.68 -6.93 -0.13
N GLY A 538 -36.80 -5.68 0.36
CA GLY A 538 -38.08 -5.04 0.61
C GLY A 538 -38.91 -4.92 -0.66
N TYR A 539 -38.31 -4.45 -1.76
CA TYR A 539 -38.98 -4.37 -3.05
C TYR A 539 -39.45 -5.73 -3.56
N THR A 540 -38.61 -6.78 -3.44
CA THR A 540 -39.00 -8.16 -3.86
C THR A 540 -40.21 -8.68 -3.10
N LEU A 541 -40.28 -8.46 -1.77
CA LEU A 541 -41.45 -8.81 -0.95
C LEU A 541 -42.71 -8.05 -1.39
N ILE A 542 -42.59 -6.74 -1.61
CA ILE A 542 -43.70 -5.89 -2.09
C ILE A 542 -44.19 -6.33 -3.46
N ASN A 543 -43.27 -6.62 -4.37
CA ASN A 543 -43.62 -6.97 -5.75
C ASN A 543 -44.25 -8.37 -5.88
N LEU A 544 -43.75 -9.35 -5.12
CA LEU A 544 -44.34 -10.68 -5.04
C LEU A 544 -45.75 -10.67 -4.46
N ASN A 545 -46.03 -9.78 -3.50
CA ASN A 545 -47.35 -9.55 -2.92
C ASN A 545 -48.09 -10.86 -2.54
N ARG A 546 -47.37 -11.81 -1.91
CA ARG A 546 -47.95 -13.12 -1.54
C ARG A 546 -48.99 -13.00 -0.43
N ASN A 547 -48.77 -12.10 0.52
CA ASN A 547 -49.67 -11.77 1.60
C ASN A 547 -49.37 -10.37 2.16
N LYS A 548 -50.33 -9.81 2.91
CA LYS A 548 -50.24 -8.46 3.45
C LYS A 548 -49.05 -8.27 4.43
N ALA A 549 -48.77 -9.28 5.25
CA ALA A 549 -47.69 -9.20 6.24
C ALA A 549 -46.31 -9.10 5.55
N GLU A 550 -46.09 -9.81 4.46
CA GLU A 550 -44.85 -9.69 3.67
C GLU A 550 -44.74 -8.33 3.00
N VAL A 551 -45.81 -7.76 2.49
CA VAL A 551 -45.82 -6.41 1.91
C VAL A 551 -45.50 -5.36 2.97
N GLU A 552 -46.12 -5.46 4.16
CA GLU A 552 -45.83 -4.57 5.29
C GLU A 552 -44.37 -4.67 5.75
N TYR A 553 -43.84 -5.88 5.85
CA TYR A 553 -42.43 -6.10 6.19
C TYR A 553 -41.49 -5.54 5.11
N GLY A 554 -41.75 -5.82 3.84
CA GLY A 554 -41.00 -5.28 2.72
C GLY A 554 -41.01 -3.76 2.69
N TYR A 555 -42.16 -3.13 2.91
CA TYR A 555 -42.29 -1.70 3.02
C TYR A 555 -41.45 -1.14 4.18
N SER A 556 -41.45 -1.82 5.34
CA SER A 556 -40.61 -1.42 6.48
C SER A 556 -39.12 -1.45 6.16
N LEU A 557 -38.66 -2.41 5.36
CA LEU A 557 -37.27 -2.49 4.91
C LEU A 557 -36.90 -1.35 3.95
N VAL A 558 -37.79 -1.00 3.02
CA VAL A 558 -37.59 0.15 2.12
C VAL A 558 -37.49 1.47 2.91
N LEU A 559 -38.32 1.66 3.94
CA LEU A 559 -38.24 2.84 4.82
C LEU A 559 -36.88 2.88 5.55
N LYS A 560 -36.44 1.76 6.13
CA LYS A 560 -35.13 1.68 6.79
C LYS A 560 -33.97 1.96 5.81
N ALA A 561 -34.10 1.52 4.55
CA ALA A 561 -33.12 1.83 3.51
C ALA A 561 -33.04 3.34 3.25
N LEU A 562 -34.18 4.02 3.16
CA LEU A 562 -34.23 5.49 3.01
C LEU A 562 -33.65 6.21 4.22
N ASP A 563 -33.96 5.77 5.44
CA ASP A 563 -33.47 6.42 6.66
C ASP A 563 -31.95 6.30 6.81
N ALA A 564 -31.35 5.21 6.32
CA ALA A 564 -29.91 4.99 6.39
C ALA A 564 -29.09 5.88 5.43
N ILE A 565 -29.73 6.47 4.41
CA ILE A 565 -29.04 7.31 3.42
C ILE A 565 -28.93 8.75 3.97
N LYS A 566 -27.72 9.32 3.97
CA LYS A 566 -27.47 10.73 4.26
C LYS A 566 -27.45 11.53 2.94
N GLY A 567 -28.27 12.57 2.85
CA GLY A 567 -28.38 13.41 1.64
C GLY A 567 -29.51 13.00 0.72
N ASP A 568 -29.33 13.22 -0.58
CA ASP A 568 -30.35 12.97 -1.60
C ASP A 568 -30.73 11.49 -1.66
N LYS A 569 -32.03 11.23 -1.70
CA LYS A 569 -32.57 9.86 -1.75
C LYS A 569 -32.55 9.35 -3.20
N PRO A 570 -32.07 8.11 -3.43
CA PRO A 570 -32.08 7.51 -4.77
C PRO A 570 -33.51 7.33 -5.31
N ASP A 571 -33.74 7.78 -6.54
CA ASP A 571 -35.05 7.70 -7.20
C ASP A 571 -35.62 6.25 -7.22
N ALA A 572 -34.78 5.24 -7.40
CA ALA A 572 -35.20 3.82 -7.37
C ALA A 572 -35.75 3.38 -6.02
N ILE A 573 -35.26 3.91 -4.90
CA ILE A 573 -35.79 3.58 -3.56
C ILE A 573 -37.08 4.36 -3.30
N ILE A 574 -37.21 5.58 -3.84
CA ILE A 574 -38.45 6.36 -3.80
C ILE A 574 -39.55 5.63 -4.58
N ASP A 575 -39.24 5.07 -5.76
CA ASP A 575 -40.17 4.24 -6.53
C ASP A 575 -40.61 3.00 -5.75
N SER A 576 -39.65 2.27 -5.13
CA SER A 576 -39.97 1.11 -4.28
C SER A 576 -40.90 1.47 -3.12
N LYS A 577 -40.72 2.66 -2.49
CA LYS A 577 -41.59 3.17 -1.45
C LYS A 577 -43.00 3.44 -1.99
N ALA A 578 -43.11 4.09 -3.14
CA ALA A 578 -44.39 4.38 -3.77
C ALA A 578 -45.15 3.10 -4.12
N TRP A 579 -44.43 2.12 -4.67
CA TRP A 579 -45.01 0.81 -5.01
C TRP A 579 -45.52 0.07 -3.75
N GLY A 580 -44.75 0.15 -2.64
CA GLY A 580 -45.18 -0.40 -1.35
C GLY A 580 -46.47 0.23 -0.84
N LEU A 581 -46.57 1.57 -0.89
CA LEU A 581 -47.82 2.29 -0.54
C LEU A 581 -49.00 1.87 -1.42
N TYR A 582 -48.76 1.73 -2.74
CA TYR A 582 -49.79 1.26 -3.67
C TYR A 582 -50.28 -0.14 -3.29
N ARG A 583 -49.38 -1.10 -3.00
CA ARG A 583 -49.73 -2.48 -2.60
C ARG A 583 -50.47 -2.54 -1.26
N LEU A 584 -50.25 -1.54 -0.40
CA LEU A 584 -50.95 -1.37 0.89
C LEU A 584 -52.30 -0.64 0.75
N GLY A 585 -52.70 -0.22 -0.46
CA GLY A 585 -53.95 0.50 -0.71
C GLY A 585 -53.91 1.99 -0.38
N ARG A 586 -52.74 2.58 -0.12
CA ARG A 586 -52.50 3.99 0.22
C ARG A 586 -52.24 4.82 -1.03
N PHE A 587 -53.21 4.87 -1.94
CA PHE A 587 -53.04 5.35 -3.32
C PHE A 587 -52.66 6.83 -3.46
N GLN A 588 -53.23 7.69 -2.63
CA GLN A 588 -52.89 9.12 -2.68
C GLN A 588 -51.47 9.38 -2.21
N GLU A 589 -51.05 8.72 -1.13
CA GLU A 589 -49.69 8.82 -0.61
C GLU A 589 -48.69 8.21 -1.63
N ALA A 590 -49.06 7.10 -2.27
CA ALA A 590 -48.24 6.52 -3.33
C ALA A 590 -48.02 7.51 -4.48
N LEU A 591 -49.08 8.24 -4.88
CA LEU A 591 -48.96 9.26 -5.92
C LEU A 591 -48.03 10.41 -5.52
N GLU A 592 -48.16 10.92 -4.28
CA GLU A 592 -47.29 11.99 -3.78
C GLU A 592 -45.82 11.57 -3.75
N VAL A 593 -45.55 10.30 -3.42
CA VAL A 593 -44.18 9.77 -3.36
C VAL A 593 -43.61 9.53 -4.74
N ILE A 594 -44.34 8.89 -5.68
CA ILE A 594 -43.79 8.57 -7.01
C ILE A 594 -43.50 9.82 -7.84
N LEU A 595 -44.23 10.92 -7.61
CA LEU A 595 -44.00 12.20 -8.27
C LEU A 595 -42.69 12.91 -7.82
N GLN A 596 -42.02 12.42 -6.77
CA GLN A 596 -40.68 12.90 -6.36
C GLN A 596 -39.56 12.30 -7.22
N VAL A 597 -39.81 11.20 -7.93
CA VAL A 597 -38.86 10.58 -8.85
C VAL A 597 -38.61 11.48 -10.04
N ASN A 598 -37.34 11.65 -10.44
CA ASN A 598 -36.99 12.43 -11.62
C ASN A 598 -37.45 11.73 -12.91
N PRO A 599 -38.49 12.25 -13.62
CA PRO A 599 -39.10 11.56 -14.74
C PRO A 599 -38.17 11.45 -15.96
N GLU A 600 -37.19 12.33 -16.13
CA GLU A 600 -36.26 12.28 -17.25
C GLU A 600 -35.24 11.14 -17.16
N LYS A 601 -34.86 10.75 -15.92
CA LYS A 601 -33.97 9.61 -15.70
C LYS A 601 -34.64 8.27 -15.99
N PHE A 602 -35.97 8.21 -15.85
CA PHE A 602 -36.77 6.98 -15.94
C PHE A 602 -37.76 7.00 -17.13
N LYS A 603 -37.60 7.91 -18.09
CA LYS A 603 -38.52 8.05 -19.23
C LYS A 603 -38.65 6.79 -20.09
N ASP A 604 -37.59 5.98 -20.16
CA ASP A 604 -37.51 4.73 -20.91
C ASP A 604 -37.42 3.49 -19.98
N ASP A 605 -37.72 3.66 -18.68
CA ASP A 605 -37.82 2.58 -17.71
C ASP A 605 -39.25 2.03 -17.68
N ASP A 606 -39.42 0.82 -18.15
CA ASP A 606 -40.72 0.20 -18.31
C ASP A 606 -41.36 -0.22 -16.98
N GLU A 607 -40.55 -0.51 -15.93
CA GLU A 607 -41.02 -0.87 -14.60
C GLU A 607 -41.54 0.37 -13.86
N TYR A 608 -40.77 1.46 -13.88
CA TYR A 608 -41.23 2.75 -13.35
C TYR A 608 -42.52 3.23 -14.00
N LEU A 609 -42.62 3.13 -15.35
CA LEU A 609 -43.83 3.52 -16.07
C LEU A 609 -45.03 2.63 -15.70
N GLU A 610 -44.82 1.36 -15.43
CA GLU A 610 -45.87 0.46 -14.92
C GLU A 610 -46.35 0.89 -13.53
N HIS A 611 -45.44 1.17 -12.60
CA HIS A 611 -45.75 1.66 -11.26
C HIS A 611 -46.49 2.99 -11.30
N LEU A 612 -45.94 3.97 -12.04
CA LEU A 612 -46.56 5.29 -12.17
C LEU A 612 -47.98 5.22 -12.71
N ALA A 613 -48.21 4.45 -13.81
CA ALA A 613 -49.52 4.32 -14.42
C ALA A 613 -50.54 3.63 -13.50
N ALA A 614 -50.11 2.58 -12.80
CA ALA A 614 -50.98 1.87 -11.85
C ALA A 614 -51.36 2.73 -10.65
N ILE A 615 -50.40 3.50 -10.13
CA ILE A 615 -50.62 4.43 -9.01
C ILE A 615 -51.54 5.58 -9.46
N GLN A 616 -51.30 6.18 -10.62
CA GLN A 616 -52.16 7.23 -11.19
C GLN A 616 -53.59 6.73 -11.37
N ASP A 617 -53.77 5.51 -11.90
CA ASP A 617 -55.07 4.92 -12.07
C ASP A 617 -55.82 4.72 -10.75
N ALA A 618 -55.17 4.11 -9.77
CA ALA A 618 -55.76 3.87 -8.44
C ALA A 618 -56.03 5.16 -7.65
N ALA A 619 -55.22 6.22 -7.85
CA ALA A 619 -55.44 7.54 -7.27
C ALA A 619 -56.47 8.38 -8.02
N GLY A 620 -57.14 7.85 -9.03
CA GLY A 620 -58.20 8.50 -9.80
C GLY A 620 -57.71 9.42 -10.93
N LYS A 621 -56.42 9.49 -11.19
CA LYS A 621 -55.78 10.29 -12.26
C LYS A 621 -55.85 9.57 -13.61
N LYS A 622 -57.10 9.31 -14.07
CA LYS A 622 -57.33 8.45 -15.27
C LYS A 622 -56.74 8.98 -16.54
N THR A 623 -56.62 10.27 -16.72
CA THR A 623 -56.05 10.89 -17.96
C THR A 623 -54.55 10.70 -18.00
N GLU A 624 -53.87 11.02 -16.91
CA GLU A 624 -52.44 10.85 -16.71
C GLU A 624 -52.04 9.35 -16.82
N ALA A 625 -52.80 8.49 -16.19
CA ALA A 625 -52.61 7.04 -16.30
C ALA A 625 -52.67 6.57 -17.76
N ALA A 626 -53.64 7.07 -18.55
CA ALA A 626 -53.77 6.72 -19.96
C ALA A 626 -52.55 7.15 -20.80
N GLU A 627 -51.98 8.30 -20.53
CA GLU A 627 -50.73 8.78 -21.17
C GLU A 627 -49.55 7.92 -20.80
N THR A 628 -49.40 7.61 -19.51
CA THR A 628 -48.29 6.78 -18.99
C THR A 628 -48.41 5.35 -19.54
N TYR A 629 -49.60 4.76 -19.59
CA TYR A 629 -49.80 3.45 -20.20
C TYR A 629 -49.50 3.43 -21.71
N ARG A 630 -49.81 4.50 -22.46
CA ARG A 630 -49.41 4.60 -23.87
C ARG A 630 -47.87 4.67 -24.04
N ARG A 631 -47.18 5.34 -23.14
CA ARG A 631 -45.72 5.36 -23.13
C ARG A 631 -45.18 3.95 -22.81
N LEU A 632 -45.72 3.30 -21.82
CA LEU A 632 -45.36 1.91 -21.47
C LEU A 632 -45.55 0.95 -22.64
N LEU A 633 -46.64 1.08 -23.40
CA LEU A 633 -46.90 0.23 -24.59
C LEU A 633 -45.92 0.46 -25.75
N LYS A 634 -45.23 1.60 -25.82
CA LYS A 634 -44.11 1.79 -26.77
C LYS A 634 -42.92 0.92 -26.41
N LEU A 635 -42.67 0.71 -25.14
CA LEU A 635 -41.58 -0.13 -24.63
C LEU A 635 -42.03 -1.60 -24.55
N ARG A 636 -43.29 -1.84 -24.11
CA ARG A 636 -43.91 -3.15 -23.94
C ARG A 636 -45.24 -3.24 -24.71
N PRO A 637 -45.24 -3.52 -26.01
CA PRO A 637 -46.48 -3.51 -26.83
C PRO A 637 -47.57 -4.49 -26.39
N LYS A 638 -47.20 -5.51 -25.60
CA LYS A 638 -48.15 -6.55 -25.16
C LYS A 638 -48.42 -6.48 -23.65
N HIS A 639 -48.20 -5.34 -22.98
CA HIS A 639 -48.42 -5.21 -21.55
C HIS A 639 -49.92 -5.40 -21.18
N PRO A 640 -50.28 -6.40 -20.38
CA PRO A 640 -51.69 -6.80 -20.20
C PRO A 640 -52.52 -5.67 -19.54
N ALA A 641 -52.08 -5.15 -18.39
CA ALA A 641 -52.79 -4.12 -17.66
C ALA A 641 -52.97 -2.83 -18.47
N ALA A 642 -51.93 -2.40 -19.24
CA ALA A 642 -52.02 -1.24 -20.11
C ALA A 642 -53.02 -1.43 -21.24
N LEU A 643 -53.05 -2.62 -21.84
CA LEU A 643 -54.01 -2.96 -22.93
C LEU A 643 -55.46 -3.04 -22.38
N GLU A 644 -55.65 -3.61 -21.20
CA GLU A 644 -56.97 -3.73 -20.54
C GLU A 644 -57.50 -2.34 -20.19
N PHE A 645 -56.67 -1.52 -19.51
CA PHE A 645 -57.03 -0.16 -19.12
C PHE A 645 -57.44 0.70 -20.33
N LEU A 646 -56.69 0.62 -21.42
CA LEU A 646 -56.98 1.44 -22.62
C LEU A 646 -58.13 0.90 -23.47
N LYS A 647 -58.48 -0.38 -23.36
CA LYS A 647 -59.69 -0.94 -24.01
C LYS A 647 -60.97 -0.55 -23.27
N GLY A 648 -60.93 -0.41 -21.95
CA GLY A 648 -62.10 0.00 -21.17
C GLY A 648 -62.52 1.47 -21.32
N LYS A 649 -61.72 2.27 -22.06
CA LYS A 649 -62.02 3.68 -22.38
C LYS A 649 -62.60 3.87 -23.77
N LYS A 650 -62.95 2.79 -24.50
CA LYS A 650 -63.80 2.86 -25.70
C LYS A 650 -65.24 2.71 -25.31
#